data_6b7a4174dbd31a46c0151e34db561385
#
_entry.id   6b7a4174dbd31a46c0151e34db561385
#
_cell.length_a   1.000
_cell.length_b   1.000
_cell.length_c   1.000
_cell.angle_alpha   90.00
_cell.angle_beta   90.00
_cell.angle_gamma   90.00
#
_symmetry.space_group_name_H-M   'P 1'
#
loop_
_entity.id
_entity.type
_entity.pdbx_description
1 polymer ?
#
loop_
_entity_poly.entity_id
_entity_poly.type
_entity_poly.pdbx_seq_one_letter_code
_entity_poly.pdbx_strand_id
1 'polypeptide(L)'
;MKKALKKSLYTAVLSTVMAMSITGYALAAEDFDDAEDMEFTLDSMVVTASRIPTKITDAKADISVITRKDIEQMHISSVEEALRTVPGVQFLNYGGNGGMNANMSGLRINGSKEIVVLVDGVRVNEFQGSDSGYFYAALTNNMDNVERVEVLRGSAGTLYGSGAKGGVINIITRKVNETKTSIDVSSGNFSTREYKLNTMGRQGKLGYNVYYDDKHSGDFKDGSGIEWKSDIDSTSAGLKLNYDITDNHKLTLSYDKTKAEFSGYDYIYHNNYSGHHDSYSLTFKDDITLSDKWSNSFTYRRSSTEGEYAQNNHSLFNADLSYTYDFISDQVTYLTNRHNVVFGVDYAAGKDDDAKEFTAHSGKYEHFKMKNTSYYVQDDWEIIPHVTLSGGLRHDRPSNSGQTGASIETHTSKSYKLSWDVTKKDNIYAGRSGFFILPSIYQITNKQYGNASLKPAFGRTSTIGYSRSFDDYNIFTFNWFETKTERGIGLTAAGYVNTKGLSRGWNAQFMTQLGEHWNANLGWSHLYQYEDEDTYSMGYSPKNLATFAVYYDYAKVKAGLDGYYFVRRVNDDYPDGWPVDNYAIFNMSASYAPTKNISIYAKANNIFDKMYSERTHVIYASGKPGDWYSMPGRSFVLGMQVNF
;
A
#
# COMPACT_ATOMS: atom_id res chain seq x y z
N MET A 1 23.73 -15.50 -22.54
CA MET A 1 24.60 -14.36 -22.17
C MET A 1 24.11 -13.63 -20.94
N LYS A 2 22.83 -13.24 -20.81
CA LYS A 2 22.27 -12.60 -19.61
C LYS A 2 22.39 -13.41 -18.30
N LYS A 3 22.13 -14.74 -18.32
CA LYS A 3 22.32 -15.62 -17.15
C LYS A 3 23.78 -15.73 -16.69
N ALA A 4 24.74 -15.71 -17.63
CA ALA A 4 26.17 -15.75 -17.29
C ALA A 4 26.66 -14.43 -16.69
N LEU A 5 26.15 -13.29 -17.18
CA LEU A 5 26.46 -11.96 -16.63
C LEU A 5 25.88 -11.77 -15.23
N LYS A 6 24.62 -12.21 -14.99
CA LYS A 6 24.02 -12.26 -13.65
C LYS A 6 24.87 -13.10 -12.69
N LYS A 7 25.27 -14.32 -13.11
CA LYS A 7 26.08 -15.23 -12.28
C LYS A 7 27.46 -14.63 -11.95
N SER A 8 28.07 -13.91 -12.88
CA SER A 8 29.36 -13.23 -12.70
C SER A 8 29.22 -12.03 -11.73
N LEU A 9 28.12 -11.28 -11.80
CA LEU A 9 27.83 -10.17 -10.88
C LEU A 9 27.59 -10.69 -9.45
N TYR A 10 26.83 -11.77 -9.30
CA TYR A 10 26.58 -12.42 -8.01
C TYR A 10 27.87 -12.93 -7.35
N THR A 11 28.76 -13.56 -8.17
CA THR A 11 30.05 -14.03 -7.65
C THR A 11 30.94 -12.87 -7.25
N ALA A 12 30.93 -11.76 -8.00
CA ALA A 12 31.70 -10.56 -7.69
C ALA A 12 31.20 -9.88 -6.41
N VAL A 13 29.88 -9.72 -6.24
CA VAL A 13 29.29 -9.13 -5.02
C VAL A 13 29.55 -10.02 -3.81
N LEU A 14 29.33 -11.34 -3.91
CA LEU A 14 29.60 -12.27 -2.81
C LEU A 14 31.09 -12.30 -2.42
N SER A 15 32.01 -12.29 -3.39
CA SER A 15 33.44 -12.27 -3.13
C SER A 15 33.89 -10.94 -2.53
N THR A 16 33.29 -9.82 -2.92
CA THR A 16 33.59 -8.50 -2.34
C THR A 16 33.07 -8.40 -0.90
N VAL A 17 31.86 -8.91 -0.63
CA VAL A 17 31.31 -8.97 0.74
C VAL A 17 32.14 -9.90 1.62
N MET A 18 32.55 -11.08 1.13
CA MET A 18 33.46 -11.97 1.87
C MET A 18 34.86 -11.34 2.11
N ALA A 19 35.42 -10.65 1.12
CA ALA A 19 36.71 -9.99 1.27
C ALA A 19 36.66 -8.82 2.27
N MET A 20 35.57 -8.04 2.27
CA MET A 20 35.37 -6.95 3.24
C MET A 20 35.12 -7.46 4.67
N SER A 21 34.45 -8.60 4.84
CA SER A 21 34.23 -9.19 6.17
C SER A 21 35.54 -9.75 6.79
N ILE A 22 36.52 -10.15 5.98
CA ILE A 22 37.82 -10.67 6.48
C ILE A 22 38.78 -9.53 6.85
N THR A 23 38.71 -8.38 6.18
CA THR A 23 39.55 -7.21 6.48
C THR A 23 39.03 -6.35 7.63
N GLY A 24 37.73 -6.44 7.97
CA GLY A 24 37.10 -5.70 9.06
C GLY A 24 37.43 -6.19 10.49
N TYR A 25 38.04 -7.37 10.66
CA TYR A 25 38.39 -7.92 11.96
C TYR A 25 39.57 -7.22 12.66
N ALA A 26 40.21 -6.25 12.04
CA ALA A 26 41.39 -5.58 12.57
C ALA A 26 41.17 -4.15 13.13
N LEU A 27 39.93 -3.64 13.14
CA LEU A 27 39.67 -2.29 13.64
C LEU A 27 38.57 -2.28 14.71
N ALA A 28 39.06 -2.13 15.96
CA ALA A 28 38.42 -1.53 17.13
C ALA A 28 37.25 -2.27 17.78
N ALA A 29 37.55 -2.86 18.91
CA ALA A 29 36.64 -2.85 20.06
C ALA A 29 36.57 -1.39 20.58
N GLU A 30 35.64 -0.60 20.12
CA GLU A 30 35.27 0.66 20.75
C GLU A 30 33.89 0.54 21.36
N ASP A 31 33.74 1.15 22.52
CA ASP A 31 32.63 1.05 23.45
C ASP A 31 31.26 1.29 22.81
N PHE A 32 30.31 0.42 23.17
CA PHE A 32 28.89 0.51 22.84
C PHE A 32 28.18 1.49 23.80
N ASP A 33 28.59 2.75 23.83
CA ASP A 33 27.74 3.80 24.37
C ASP A 33 27.29 4.71 23.23
N ASP A 34 26.00 5.05 23.26
CA ASP A 34 25.27 5.88 22.29
C ASP A 34 24.82 5.21 20.99
N ALA A 35 24.01 4.14 21.09
CA ALA A 35 22.90 4.00 20.17
C ALA A 35 21.92 5.14 20.54
N GLU A 36 21.81 6.18 19.72
CA GLU A 36 20.61 7.03 19.75
C GLU A 36 19.42 6.09 19.56
N ASP A 37 18.77 5.75 20.67
CA ASP A 37 17.45 5.12 20.68
C ASP A 37 16.54 6.04 19.88
N MET A 38 16.24 5.67 18.63
CA MET A 38 15.11 6.25 17.92
C MET A 38 13.85 5.75 18.62
N GLU A 39 13.56 6.40 19.71
CA GLU A 39 12.41 6.19 20.55
C GLU A 39 11.15 6.35 19.69
N PHE A 40 10.26 5.35 19.70
CA PHE A 40 8.91 5.55 19.18
C PHE A 40 8.29 6.65 20.05
N THR A 41 8.29 7.86 19.55
CA THR A 41 7.56 8.95 20.17
C THR A 41 6.30 9.22 19.37
N LEU A 42 5.20 9.50 20.05
CA LEU A 42 3.95 10.01 19.45
C LEU A 42 4.14 11.35 18.69
N ASP A 43 5.35 11.88 18.71
CA ASP A 43 5.82 13.01 17.88
C ASP A 43 5.96 12.64 16.39
N SER A 44 5.70 11.38 16.01
CA SER A 44 5.69 10.98 14.59
C SER A 44 4.71 11.84 13.81
N MET A 45 5.25 12.58 12.82
CA MET A 45 4.44 13.44 11.97
C MET A 45 3.76 12.61 10.88
N VAL A 46 2.47 12.83 10.68
CA VAL A 46 1.67 12.26 9.59
C VAL A 46 1.19 13.37 8.65
N VAL A 47 1.06 13.08 7.37
CA VAL A 47 0.66 14.04 6.35
C VAL A 47 -0.70 13.67 5.73
N THR A 48 -1.04 12.39 5.72
CA THR A 48 -2.18 11.86 4.95
C THR A 48 -3.54 12.37 5.45
N ALA A 49 -3.67 12.70 6.73
CA ALA A 49 -4.95 13.13 7.27
C ALA A 49 -5.41 14.53 6.80
N SER A 50 -4.48 15.44 6.51
CA SER A 50 -4.77 16.86 6.22
C SER A 50 -3.95 17.46 5.07
N ARG A 51 -3.06 16.69 4.43
CA ARG A 51 -2.00 17.17 3.52
C ARG A 51 -1.04 18.19 4.16
N ILE A 52 -1.07 18.32 5.48
CA ILE A 52 -0.16 19.15 6.29
C ILE A 52 0.52 18.23 7.32
N PRO A 53 1.84 18.36 7.56
CA PRO A 53 2.50 17.61 8.61
C PRO A 53 1.87 17.91 9.99
N THR A 54 1.38 16.87 10.65
CA THR A 54 0.67 16.94 11.93
C THR A 54 1.13 15.79 12.81
N LYS A 55 1.24 15.96 14.12
CA LYS A 55 1.52 14.84 15.02
C LYS A 55 0.41 13.80 14.93
N ILE A 56 0.73 12.53 15.06
CA ILE A 56 -0.26 11.45 14.99
C ILE A 56 -1.39 11.62 16.01
N THR A 57 -1.07 12.12 17.20
CA THR A 57 -2.03 12.44 18.27
C THR A 57 -3.01 13.54 17.89
N ASP A 58 -2.58 14.46 17.03
CA ASP A 58 -3.34 15.64 16.63
C ASP A 58 -4.09 15.45 15.31
N ALA A 59 -3.87 14.30 14.64
CA ALA A 59 -4.45 14.01 13.31
C ALA A 59 -5.98 13.95 13.31
N LYS A 60 -6.63 13.66 14.47
CA LYS A 60 -8.09 13.63 14.64
C LYS A 60 -8.78 12.87 13.50
N ALA A 61 -8.22 11.72 13.16
CA ALA A 61 -8.65 10.88 12.05
C ALA A 61 -8.35 9.41 12.34
N ASP A 62 -9.03 8.50 11.64
CA ASP A 62 -8.75 7.05 11.71
C ASP A 62 -7.48 6.73 10.91
N ILE A 63 -6.32 6.94 11.52
CA ILE A 63 -5.01 6.75 10.89
C ILE A 63 -4.16 5.74 11.67
N SER A 64 -3.49 4.87 10.94
CA SER A 64 -2.42 4.00 11.47
C SER A 64 -1.11 4.31 10.77
N VAL A 65 -0.02 4.16 11.50
CA VAL A 65 1.34 4.36 10.98
C VAL A 65 2.17 3.14 11.29
N ILE A 66 2.82 2.60 10.27
CA ILE A 66 3.88 1.61 10.37
C ILE A 66 5.19 2.39 10.26
N THR A 67 5.95 2.45 11.33
CA THR A 67 7.15 3.27 11.44
C THR A 67 8.39 2.57 10.88
N ARG A 68 9.50 3.30 10.73
CA ARG A 68 10.79 2.72 10.38
C ARG A 68 11.21 1.65 11.40
N LYS A 69 11.00 1.92 12.69
CA LYS A 69 11.28 0.98 13.77
C LYS A 69 10.51 -0.33 13.61
N ASP A 70 9.21 -0.27 13.27
CA ASP A 70 8.39 -1.46 13.01
C ASP A 70 8.92 -2.25 11.81
N ILE A 71 9.29 -1.55 10.72
CA ILE A 71 9.84 -2.16 9.50
C ILE A 71 11.14 -2.91 9.81
N GLU A 72 12.03 -2.30 10.58
CA GLU A 72 13.33 -2.90 10.95
C GLU A 72 13.19 -4.03 11.96
N GLN A 73 12.33 -3.89 12.96
CA GLN A 73 12.13 -4.91 13.99
C GLN A 73 11.48 -6.19 13.46
N MET A 74 10.55 -6.06 12.53
CA MET A 74 9.90 -7.22 11.89
C MET A 74 10.61 -7.71 10.63
N HIS A 75 11.66 -7.03 10.18
CA HIS A 75 12.25 -7.29 8.87
C HIS A 75 11.21 -7.35 7.74
N ILE A 76 10.32 -6.34 7.73
CA ILE A 76 9.26 -6.24 6.73
C ILE A 76 9.88 -6.12 5.35
N SER A 77 9.52 -7.02 4.45
CA SER A 77 10.11 -7.13 3.12
C SER A 77 9.26 -6.46 2.03
N SER A 78 8.02 -6.08 2.33
CA SER A 78 7.12 -5.41 1.37
C SER A 78 6.09 -4.53 2.06
N VAL A 79 5.57 -3.56 1.33
CA VAL A 79 4.45 -2.72 1.83
C VAL A 79 3.20 -3.56 2.10
N GLU A 80 2.95 -4.62 1.32
CA GLU A 80 1.85 -5.55 1.59
C GLU A 80 1.98 -6.17 2.98
N GLU A 81 3.16 -6.66 3.32
CA GLU A 81 3.42 -7.24 4.64
C GLU A 81 3.22 -6.23 5.76
N ALA A 82 3.71 -4.99 5.59
CA ALA A 82 3.47 -3.91 6.53
C ALA A 82 1.97 -3.66 6.76
N LEU A 83 1.19 -3.61 5.69
CA LEU A 83 -0.23 -3.34 5.74
C LEU A 83 -1.05 -4.46 6.42
N ARG A 84 -0.57 -5.69 6.46
CA ARG A 84 -1.24 -6.82 7.14
C ARG A 84 -1.32 -6.66 8.65
N THR A 85 -0.51 -5.80 9.24
CA THR A 85 -0.54 -5.48 10.68
C THR A 85 -1.58 -4.41 11.04
N VAL A 86 -2.22 -3.78 10.05
CA VAL A 86 -3.14 -2.66 10.23
C VAL A 86 -4.59 -3.16 10.33
N PRO A 87 -5.33 -2.82 11.41
CA PRO A 87 -6.73 -3.21 11.52
C PRO A 87 -7.58 -2.60 10.41
N GLY A 88 -8.53 -3.39 9.88
CA GLY A 88 -9.41 -2.97 8.79
C GLY A 88 -8.78 -3.01 7.40
N VAL A 89 -7.48 -3.32 7.28
CA VAL A 89 -6.80 -3.57 6.01
C VAL A 89 -6.71 -5.06 5.76
N GLN A 90 -7.07 -5.49 4.58
CA GLN A 90 -7.05 -6.90 4.19
C GLN A 90 -6.59 -7.07 2.74
N PHE A 91 -6.04 -8.23 2.46
CA PHE A 91 -5.72 -8.69 1.13
C PHE A 91 -6.58 -9.89 0.79
N LEU A 92 -7.06 -9.94 -0.43
CA LEU A 92 -7.81 -11.07 -0.99
C LEU A 92 -7.01 -11.63 -2.17
N ASN A 93 -5.86 -12.21 -1.84
CA ASN A 93 -4.95 -12.76 -2.84
C ASN A 93 -5.48 -14.06 -3.45
N TYR A 94 -5.15 -14.28 -4.71
CA TYR A 94 -5.45 -15.51 -5.44
C TYR A 94 -4.36 -16.59 -5.27
N GLY A 95 -3.67 -16.61 -4.13
CA GLY A 95 -2.56 -17.53 -3.84
C GLY A 95 -1.19 -16.91 -4.14
N GLY A 96 -0.18 -17.47 -3.57
CA GLY A 96 1.25 -17.36 -3.77
C GLY A 96 1.97 -16.11 -4.19
N ASN A 97 3.21 -16.24 -4.33
CA ASN A 97 4.31 -15.28 -4.33
C ASN A 97 4.43 -14.32 -5.53
N GLY A 98 3.38 -13.97 -6.21
CA GLY A 98 3.50 -13.05 -7.31
C GLY A 98 2.75 -13.49 -8.55
N GLY A 99 3.05 -13.76 -9.62
CA GLY A 99 2.33 -14.20 -10.80
C GLY A 99 1.08 -13.36 -11.09
N MET A 100 0.07 -14.00 -11.65
CA MET A 100 -1.25 -13.39 -11.87
C MET A 100 -1.85 -12.81 -10.58
N ASN A 101 -1.49 -13.39 -9.48
CA ASN A 101 -2.04 -13.08 -8.17
C ASN A 101 -1.51 -11.77 -7.58
N ALA A 102 -0.27 -11.39 -7.88
CA ALA A 102 0.26 -10.07 -7.53
C ALA A 102 -0.45 -8.94 -8.28
N ASN A 103 -0.92 -9.20 -9.48
CA ASN A 103 -1.69 -8.26 -10.28
C ASN A 103 -3.16 -8.15 -9.84
N MET A 104 -3.65 -9.14 -9.08
CA MET A 104 -5.04 -9.23 -8.63
C MET A 104 -5.16 -9.14 -7.11
N SER A 105 -4.13 -8.63 -6.42
CA SER A 105 -4.16 -8.45 -4.97
C SER A 105 -5.32 -7.56 -4.58
N GLY A 106 -6.35 -8.18 -4.03
CA GLY A 106 -7.58 -7.52 -3.64
C GLY A 106 -7.40 -6.74 -2.34
N LEU A 107 -6.50 -5.74 -2.34
CA LEU A 107 -6.35 -4.83 -1.20
C LEU A 107 -7.68 -4.14 -0.90
N ARG A 108 -8.12 -4.19 0.35
CA ARG A 108 -9.33 -3.55 0.83
C ARG A 108 -9.08 -2.83 2.15
N ILE A 109 -9.77 -1.71 2.32
CA ILE A 109 -9.85 -1.00 3.59
C ILE A 109 -11.33 -0.91 3.96
N ASN A 110 -11.69 -1.43 5.15
CA ASN A 110 -13.08 -1.46 5.62
C ASN A 110 -14.07 -2.06 4.60
N GLY A 111 -13.62 -3.09 3.88
CA GLY A 111 -14.36 -3.77 2.82
C GLY A 111 -14.31 -3.10 1.45
N SER A 112 -13.85 -1.86 1.34
CA SER A 112 -13.77 -1.14 0.07
C SER A 112 -12.46 -1.41 -0.66
N LYS A 113 -12.56 -1.68 -1.96
CA LYS A 113 -11.42 -1.79 -2.88
C LYS A 113 -10.97 -0.44 -3.45
N GLU A 114 -11.79 0.58 -3.32
CA GLU A 114 -11.53 1.91 -3.85
C GLU A 114 -10.61 2.69 -2.89
N ILE A 115 -9.31 2.60 -3.13
CA ILE A 115 -8.24 3.10 -2.27
C ILE A 115 -7.29 3.95 -3.11
N VAL A 116 -6.88 5.09 -2.57
CA VAL A 116 -5.81 5.92 -3.15
C VAL A 116 -4.47 5.52 -2.57
N VAL A 117 -3.49 5.28 -3.43
CA VAL A 117 -2.10 5.05 -3.03
C VAL A 117 -1.24 6.24 -3.43
N LEU A 118 -0.42 6.67 -2.49
CA LEU A 118 0.52 7.77 -2.64
C LEU A 118 1.95 7.30 -2.33
N VAL A 119 2.92 7.92 -2.99
CA VAL A 119 4.33 7.87 -2.62
C VAL A 119 4.79 9.31 -2.39
N ASP A 120 5.29 9.61 -1.19
CA ASP A 120 5.64 10.98 -0.75
C ASP A 120 4.52 12.01 -0.96
N GLY A 121 3.25 11.58 -0.78
CA GLY A 121 2.07 12.41 -0.99
C GLY A 121 1.62 12.53 -2.46
N VAL A 122 2.34 11.92 -3.40
CA VAL A 122 2.06 11.97 -4.83
C VAL A 122 1.28 10.74 -5.27
N ARG A 123 0.13 10.95 -5.88
CA ARG A 123 -0.75 9.87 -6.33
C ARG A 123 -0.10 8.99 -7.39
N VAL A 124 -0.19 7.67 -7.22
CA VAL A 124 0.38 6.67 -8.13
C VAL A 124 -0.66 5.88 -8.92
N ASN A 125 -1.93 5.89 -8.49
CA ASN A 125 -3.02 5.15 -9.13
C ASN A 125 -4.23 6.04 -9.42
N GLU A 126 -4.63 6.18 -10.66
CA GLU A 126 -5.90 6.82 -11.06
C GLU A 126 -6.37 6.23 -12.40
N PHE A 127 -7.69 6.24 -12.63
CA PHE A 127 -8.39 5.76 -13.82
C PHE A 127 -8.35 4.25 -14.11
N GLN A 128 -7.64 3.45 -13.34
CA GLN A 128 -7.48 2.03 -13.64
C GLN A 128 -8.31 1.10 -12.75
N GLY A 129 -8.81 1.62 -11.64
CA GLY A 129 -9.44 0.79 -10.61
C GLY A 129 -8.43 0.05 -9.75
N SER A 130 -8.89 -0.45 -8.62
CA SER A 130 -8.06 -1.09 -7.60
C SER A 130 -7.61 -2.51 -7.96
N ASP A 131 -8.24 -3.14 -8.94
CA ASP A 131 -7.95 -4.53 -9.33
C ASP A 131 -6.83 -4.62 -10.37
N SER A 132 -6.26 -3.48 -10.81
CA SER A 132 -5.16 -3.48 -11.77
C SER A 132 -3.80 -3.62 -11.08
N GLY A 133 -2.90 -4.39 -11.65
CA GLY A 133 -1.57 -4.70 -11.13
C GLY A 133 -0.60 -3.54 -10.91
N TYR A 134 -1.07 -2.31 -11.09
CA TYR A 134 -0.31 -1.08 -10.86
C TYR A 134 -0.04 -0.82 -9.38
N PHE A 135 -0.83 -1.40 -8.49
CA PHE A 135 -0.54 -1.46 -7.06
C PHE A 135 0.76 -2.19 -6.76
N TYR A 136 1.08 -3.20 -7.57
CA TYR A 136 2.28 -4.00 -7.34
C TYR A 136 3.55 -3.16 -7.32
N ALA A 137 3.74 -2.27 -8.29
CA ALA A 137 4.92 -1.42 -8.35
C ALA A 137 5.05 -0.48 -7.14
N ALA A 138 3.93 0.02 -6.59
CA ALA A 138 3.94 0.85 -5.38
C ALA A 138 4.10 0.02 -4.11
N LEU A 139 3.57 -1.21 -4.08
CA LEU A 139 3.60 -2.10 -2.93
C LEU A 139 4.90 -2.92 -2.83
N THR A 140 5.70 -2.99 -3.89
CA THR A 140 7.00 -3.69 -3.92
C THR A 140 8.20 -2.77 -3.78
N ASN A 141 7.96 -1.49 -3.44
CA ASN A 141 9.07 -0.58 -3.16
C ASN A 141 10.01 -1.19 -2.12
N ASN A 142 11.30 -1.03 -2.37
CA ASN A 142 12.34 -1.47 -1.44
C ASN A 142 12.08 -0.86 -0.05
N MET A 143 11.76 -1.72 0.94
CA MET A 143 11.43 -1.29 2.30
C MET A 143 12.59 -0.59 3.00
N ASP A 144 13.84 -0.78 2.55
CA ASP A 144 14.99 -0.03 3.07
C ASP A 144 14.93 1.45 2.71
N ASN A 145 14.20 1.80 1.65
CA ASN A 145 13.94 3.19 1.25
C ASN A 145 12.67 3.78 1.90
N VAL A 146 11.88 2.99 2.61
CA VAL A 146 10.64 3.44 3.25
C VAL A 146 10.92 3.92 4.67
N GLU A 147 10.51 5.14 4.98
CA GLU A 147 10.54 5.72 6.32
C GLU A 147 9.35 5.27 7.15
N ARG A 148 8.17 5.30 6.56
CA ARG A 148 6.92 4.84 7.18
C ARG A 148 5.82 4.64 6.15
N VAL A 149 4.79 3.90 6.55
CA VAL A 149 3.55 3.76 5.78
C VAL A 149 2.40 4.31 6.60
N GLU A 150 1.69 5.31 6.07
CA GLU A 150 0.51 5.92 6.69
C GLU A 150 -0.75 5.35 6.04
N VAL A 151 -1.71 4.91 6.85
CA VAL A 151 -2.98 4.34 6.41
C VAL A 151 -4.13 5.14 6.99
N LEU A 152 -4.75 5.99 6.20
CA LEU A 152 -5.96 6.72 6.54
C LEU A 152 -7.18 5.89 6.13
N ARG A 153 -8.04 5.52 7.07
CA ARG A 153 -9.26 4.76 6.81
C ARG A 153 -10.49 5.69 6.70
N GLY A 154 -11.42 5.32 5.83
CA GLY A 154 -12.60 6.10 5.52
C GLY A 154 -12.42 7.07 4.37
N SER A 155 -13.50 7.71 3.94
CA SER A 155 -13.49 8.57 2.76
C SER A 155 -12.62 9.80 2.92
N ALA A 156 -11.75 10.04 1.94
CA ALA A 156 -10.87 11.20 1.84
C ALA A 156 -11.02 11.92 0.47
N GLY A 157 -12.20 11.83 -0.14
CA GLY A 157 -12.46 12.32 -1.49
C GLY A 157 -12.26 13.83 -1.67
N THR A 158 -12.44 14.64 -0.62
CA THR A 158 -12.20 16.09 -0.68
C THR A 158 -10.73 16.47 -0.81
N LEU A 159 -9.82 15.69 -0.25
CA LEU A 159 -8.38 15.92 -0.37
C LEU A 159 -7.77 15.18 -1.55
N TYR A 160 -8.14 13.92 -1.74
CA TYR A 160 -7.44 13.02 -2.65
C TYR A 160 -8.24 12.64 -3.91
N GLY A 161 -9.49 13.13 -4.01
CA GLY A 161 -10.31 13.00 -5.23
C GLY A 161 -10.86 11.59 -5.45
N SER A 162 -10.96 11.24 -6.73
CA SER A 162 -11.56 9.99 -7.19
C SER A 162 -10.87 8.76 -6.59
N GLY A 163 -11.66 7.76 -6.15
CA GLY A 163 -11.16 6.49 -5.63
C GLY A 163 -10.83 6.47 -4.13
N ALA A 164 -10.96 7.58 -3.39
CA ALA A 164 -10.70 7.62 -1.95
C ALA A 164 -11.96 7.28 -1.12
N LYS A 165 -12.63 6.15 -1.40
CA LYS A 165 -13.80 5.66 -0.66
C LYS A 165 -13.39 4.89 0.59
N GLY A 166 -12.52 3.91 0.46
CA GLY A 166 -12.04 3.08 1.57
C GLY A 166 -10.99 3.79 2.39
N GLY A 167 -10.15 4.56 1.75
CA GLY A 167 -9.06 5.27 2.42
C GLY A 167 -7.92 5.67 1.51
N VAL A 168 -6.81 6.03 2.16
CA VAL A 168 -5.56 6.43 1.51
C VAL A 168 -4.40 5.71 2.16
N ILE A 169 -3.50 5.16 1.37
CA ILE A 169 -2.21 4.64 1.80
C ILE A 169 -1.13 5.57 1.28
N ASN A 170 -0.26 6.05 2.15
CA ASN A 170 0.83 6.93 1.77
C ASN A 170 2.17 6.32 2.22
N ILE A 171 2.98 5.96 1.25
CA ILE A 171 4.32 5.41 1.45
C ILE A 171 5.28 6.59 1.48
N ILE A 172 5.84 6.88 2.65
CA ILE A 172 6.81 7.96 2.83
C ILE A 172 8.20 7.38 2.72
N THR A 173 9.00 7.89 1.79
CA THR A 173 10.38 7.46 1.60
C THR A 173 11.34 8.21 2.52
N ARG A 174 12.49 7.59 2.82
CA ARG A 174 13.50 8.15 3.74
C ARG A 174 13.99 9.52 3.28
N LYS A 175 14.20 10.39 4.27
CA LYS A 175 14.91 11.66 4.08
C LYS A 175 16.41 11.41 4.14
N VAL A 176 17.16 12.10 3.31
CA VAL A 176 18.62 12.01 3.30
C VAL A 176 19.20 12.94 4.38
N ASN A 177 19.33 12.42 5.57
CA ASN A 177 19.90 13.15 6.72
C ASN A 177 21.31 12.65 7.09
N GLU A 178 21.67 11.43 6.71
CA GLU A 178 22.92 10.77 7.02
C GLU A 178 23.56 10.15 5.77
N THR A 179 24.86 9.90 5.81
CA THR A 179 25.53 9.10 4.77
C THR A 179 25.57 7.65 5.22
N LYS A 180 24.94 6.77 4.47
CA LYS A 180 24.82 5.36 4.80
C LYS A 180 24.73 4.53 3.51
N THR A 181 25.46 3.43 3.48
CA THR A 181 25.31 2.39 2.46
C THR A 181 24.92 1.09 3.15
N SER A 182 23.89 0.41 2.69
CA SER A 182 23.49 -0.90 3.18
C SER A 182 23.44 -1.92 2.03
N ILE A 183 23.92 -3.11 2.31
CA ILE A 183 23.81 -4.29 1.46
C ILE A 183 23.06 -5.34 2.27
N ASP A 184 21.98 -5.87 1.73
CA ASP A 184 21.20 -6.95 2.33
C ASP A 184 21.15 -8.15 1.39
N VAL A 185 21.41 -9.33 1.91
CA VAL A 185 21.36 -10.60 1.15
C VAL A 185 20.57 -11.60 1.96
N SER A 186 19.54 -12.17 1.36
CA SER A 186 18.74 -13.19 2.03
C SER A 186 18.39 -14.36 1.12
N SER A 187 18.13 -15.51 1.74
CA SER A 187 17.71 -16.73 1.06
C SER A 187 16.76 -17.53 1.96
N GLY A 188 15.84 -18.25 1.35
CA GLY A 188 14.83 -19.03 2.07
C GLY A 188 14.37 -20.27 1.31
N ASN A 189 13.38 -20.97 1.89
CA ASN A 189 12.68 -22.01 1.16
C ASN A 189 11.84 -21.42 0.01
N PHE A 190 11.19 -22.27 -0.79
CA PHE A 190 10.48 -21.86 -2.01
C PHE A 190 11.36 -21.09 -2.98
N SER A 191 12.66 -21.48 -3.05
CA SER A 191 13.67 -20.83 -3.89
C SER A 191 13.80 -19.30 -3.66
N THR A 192 13.32 -18.78 -2.54
CA THR A 192 13.36 -17.35 -2.23
C THR A 192 14.80 -16.87 -2.10
N ARG A 193 15.13 -15.77 -2.77
CA ARG A 193 16.39 -15.05 -2.64
C ARG A 193 16.15 -13.57 -2.91
N GLU A 194 16.87 -12.71 -2.21
CA GLU A 194 16.76 -11.27 -2.37
C GLU A 194 18.14 -10.62 -2.18
N TYR A 195 18.45 -9.64 -3.00
CA TYR A 195 19.70 -8.86 -2.95
C TYR A 195 19.34 -7.39 -3.01
N LYS A 196 19.66 -6.65 -1.96
CA LYS A 196 19.38 -5.22 -1.86
C LYS A 196 20.66 -4.43 -1.73
N LEU A 197 20.69 -3.28 -2.37
CA LEU A 197 21.68 -2.24 -2.20
C LEU A 197 20.92 -0.92 -1.99
N ASN A 198 21.24 -0.21 -0.94
CA ASN A 198 20.76 1.14 -0.72
C ASN A 198 21.96 2.01 -0.33
N THR A 199 22.13 3.15 -1.00
CA THR A 199 23.11 4.14 -0.62
C THR A 199 22.48 5.52 -0.60
N MET A 200 22.64 6.23 0.51
CA MET A 200 22.17 7.59 0.66
C MET A 200 23.28 8.46 1.23
N GLY A 201 23.25 9.72 0.92
CA GLY A 201 24.23 10.65 1.44
C GLY A 201 23.92 12.08 1.08
N ARG A 202 24.65 13.00 1.71
CA ARG A 202 24.51 14.42 1.49
C ARG A 202 25.87 15.07 1.25
N GLN A 203 25.96 15.85 0.19
CA GLN A 203 27.13 16.68 -0.11
C GLN A 203 26.70 18.13 -0.28
N GLY A 204 26.97 18.95 0.73
CA GLY A 204 26.49 20.32 0.76
C GLY A 204 24.96 20.41 0.68
N LYS A 205 24.45 21.07 -0.37
CA LYS A 205 23.03 21.25 -0.61
C LYS A 205 22.36 20.07 -1.33
N LEU A 206 23.15 19.11 -1.86
CA LEU A 206 22.65 17.97 -2.61
C LEU A 206 22.57 16.75 -1.70
N GLY A 207 21.38 16.22 -1.50
CA GLY A 207 21.12 14.92 -0.94
C GLY A 207 20.80 13.91 -2.05
N TYR A 208 21.21 12.67 -1.89
CA TYR A 208 20.93 11.58 -2.83
C TYR A 208 20.56 10.29 -2.11
N ASN A 209 19.69 9.51 -2.73
CA ASN A 209 19.40 8.13 -2.35
C ASN A 209 19.30 7.30 -3.63
N VAL A 210 20.07 6.20 -3.69
CA VAL A 210 20.05 5.24 -4.80
C VAL A 210 19.80 3.86 -4.23
N TYR A 211 18.89 3.13 -4.81
CA TYR A 211 18.62 1.76 -4.40
C TYR A 211 18.52 0.80 -5.58
N TYR A 212 18.80 -0.45 -5.29
CA TYR A 212 18.62 -1.58 -6.18
C TYR A 212 18.12 -2.78 -5.38
N ASP A 213 17.16 -3.51 -5.93
CA ASP A 213 16.58 -4.72 -5.34
C ASP A 213 16.37 -5.76 -6.44
N ASP A 214 16.84 -6.98 -6.22
CA ASP A 214 16.64 -8.14 -7.11
C ASP A 214 16.11 -9.29 -6.25
N LYS A 215 14.88 -9.71 -6.53
CA LYS A 215 14.13 -10.70 -5.76
C LYS A 215 13.65 -11.82 -6.66
N HIS A 216 13.80 -13.05 -6.18
CA HIS A 216 13.21 -14.25 -6.77
C HIS A 216 12.41 -15.02 -5.72
N SER A 217 11.28 -15.59 -6.14
CA SER A 217 10.52 -16.55 -5.36
C SER A 217 9.90 -17.59 -6.31
N GLY A 218 10.05 -18.87 -5.99
CA GLY A 218 9.58 -19.97 -6.83
C GLY A 218 8.32 -20.64 -6.30
N ASP A 219 8.08 -21.83 -6.82
CA ASP A 219 6.98 -22.70 -6.42
C ASP A 219 6.92 -22.91 -4.91
N PHE A 220 5.72 -22.95 -4.34
CA PHE A 220 5.53 -23.11 -2.91
C PHE A 220 4.66 -24.33 -2.58
N LYS A 221 4.79 -24.82 -1.35
CA LYS A 221 3.85 -25.77 -0.76
C LYS A 221 2.93 -25.05 0.21
N ASP A 222 1.65 -25.38 0.15
CA ASP A 222 0.69 -24.90 1.14
C ASP A 222 0.77 -25.72 2.44
N GLY A 223 -0.02 -25.33 3.46
CA GLY A 223 -0.04 -26.02 4.75
C GLY A 223 -0.59 -27.45 4.71
N SER A 224 -1.14 -27.91 3.59
CA SER A 224 -1.52 -29.33 3.36
C SER A 224 -0.43 -30.12 2.62
N GLY A 225 0.66 -29.46 2.22
CA GLY A 225 1.77 -30.02 1.48
C GLY A 225 1.57 -30.08 -0.04
N ILE A 226 0.48 -29.53 -0.56
CA ILE A 226 0.23 -29.43 -2.01
C ILE A 226 1.17 -28.38 -2.60
N GLU A 227 1.85 -28.75 -3.70
CA GLU A 227 2.74 -27.86 -4.43
C GLU A 227 1.95 -26.97 -5.41
N TRP A 228 2.17 -25.67 -5.34
CA TRP A 228 1.57 -24.66 -6.18
C TRP A 228 2.64 -24.04 -7.07
N LYS A 229 2.40 -24.08 -8.37
CA LYS A 229 3.29 -23.48 -9.37
C LYS A 229 3.12 -21.98 -9.36
N SER A 230 4.15 -21.26 -8.94
CA SER A 230 4.18 -19.81 -8.85
C SER A 230 5.63 -19.35 -8.79
N ASP A 231 6.12 -18.75 -9.85
CA ASP A 231 7.49 -18.26 -9.98
C ASP A 231 7.48 -16.78 -10.31
N ILE A 232 8.32 -16.00 -9.66
CA ILE A 232 8.50 -14.58 -9.92
C ILE A 232 9.96 -14.16 -9.80
N ASP A 233 10.44 -13.43 -10.79
CA ASP A 233 11.65 -12.64 -10.76
C ASP A 233 11.28 -11.16 -10.81
N SER A 234 11.72 -10.36 -9.85
CA SER A 234 11.49 -8.91 -9.85
C SER A 234 12.77 -8.14 -9.62
N THR A 235 12.91 -7.01 -10.27
CA THR A 235 14.03 -6.09 -10.11
C THR A 235 13.49 -4.68 -9.98
N SER A 236 13.91 -3.97 -8.95
CA SER A 236 13.56 -2.56 -8.73
C SER A 236 14.82 -1.73 -8.57
N ALA A 237 14.84 -0.54 -9.15
CA ALA A 237 15.93 0.42 -8.98
C ALA A 237 15.37 1.83 -8.93
N GLY A 238 15.97 2.68 -8.13
CA GLY A 238 15.55 4.07 -8.02
C GLY A 238 16.65 5.03 -7.64
N LEU A 239 16.38 6.29 -7.94
CA LEU A 239 17.21 7.44 -7.60
C LEU A 239 16.31 8.55 -7.07
N LYS A 240 16.66 9.12 -5.91
CA LYS A 240 16.05 10.33 -5.37
C LYS A 240 17.13 11.37 -5.11
N LEU A 241 16.95 12.55 -5.66
CA LEU A 241 17.82 13.71 -5.46
C LEU A 241 17.02 14.80 -4.76
N ASN A 242 17.60 15.37 -3.72
CA ASN A 242 17.06 16.54 -3.01
C ASN A 242 18.09 17.66 -3.10
N TYR A 243 17.68 18.84 -3.55
CA TYR A 243 18.55 20.00 -3.62
C TYR A 243 17.93 21.16 -2.85
N ASP A 244 18.62 21.60 -1.79
CA ASP A 244 18.20 22.76 -1.01
C ASP A 244 18.73 24.03 -1.68
N ILE A 245 17.90 24.71 -2.45
CA ILE A 245 18.25 26.02 -3.06
C ILE A 245 18.56 27.00 -1.93
N THR A 246 17.65 27.08 -0.96
CA THR A 246 17.78 27.79 0.33
C THR A 246 17.22 26.91 1.44
N ASP A 247 17.30 27.34 2.69
CA ASP A 247 16.68 26.64 3.84
C ASP A 247 15.15 26.53 3.69
N ASN A 248 14.54 27.45 2.95
CA ASN A 248 13.09 27.54 2.73
C ASN A 248 12.65 27.06 1.34
N HIS A 249 13.56 26.57 0.49
CA HIS A 249 13.25 26.18 -0.89
C HIS A 249 13.99 24.90 -1.28
N LYS A 250 13.24 23.83 -1.49
CA LYS A 250 13.74 22.48 -1.80
C LYS A 250 13.18 21.96 -3.11
N LEU A 251 14.06 21.43 -3.96
CA LEU A 251 13.71 20.62 -5.13
C LEU A 251 13.92 19.14 -4.83
N THR A 252 13.01 18.31 -5.33
CA THR A 252 13.14 16.86 -5.30
C THR A 252 12.91 16.28 -6.69
N LEU A 253 13.82 15.42 -7.13
CA LEU A 253 13.68 14.62 -8.35
C LEU A 253 13.78 13.16 -7.97
N SER A 254 12.78 12.35 -8.33
CA SER A 254 12.81 10.90 -8.12
C SER A 254 12.57 10.15 -9.43
N TYR A 255 13.30 9.09 -9.63
CA TYR A 255 13.10 8.14 -10.73
C TYR A 255 13.10 6.72 -10.17
N ASP A 256 12.07 5.96 -10.47
CA ASP A 256 11.91 4.57 -10.05
C ASP A 256 11.60 3.71 -11.27
N LYS A 257 12.19 2.53 -11.32
CA LYS A 257 11.92 1.51 -12.34
C LYS A 257 11.76 0.15 -11.68
N THR A 258 10.70 -0.56 -12.06
CA THR A 258 10.44 -1.93 -11.61
C THR A 258 10.19 -2.82 -12.83
N LYS A 259 10.78 -3.98 -12.82
CA LYS A 259 10.54 -5.05 -13.80
C LYS A 259 10.21 -6.33 -13.04
N ALA A 260 9.15 -7.03 -13.44
CA ALA A 260 8.81 -8.35 -12.93
C ALA A 260 8.53 -9.31 -14.11
N GLU A 261 9.02 -10.53 -14.01
CA GLU A 261 8.69 -11.65 -14.89
C GLU A 261 8.06 -12.74 -14.01
N PHE A 262 6.96 -13.32 -14.42
CA PHE A 262 6.26 -14.30 -13.63
C PHE A 262 5.70 -15.45 -14.47
N SER A 263 5.55 -16.61 -13.84
CA SER A 263 4.91 -17.77 -14.43
C SER A 263 4.29 -18.66 -13.36
N GLY A 264 3.37 -19.52 -13.76
CA GLY A 264 2.72 -20.44 -12.83
C GLY A 264 1.66 -21.30 -13.51
N TYR A 265 0.84 -21.92 -12.67
CA TYR A 265 -0.28 -22.75 -13.11
C TYR A 265 -1.57 -22.28 -12.42
N ASP A 266 -2.57 -21.98 -13.23
CA ASP A 266 -3.92 -21.70 -12.73
C ASP A 266 -4.67 -23.00 -12.53
N TYR A 267 -4.88 -23.38 -11.27
CA TYR A 267 -5.52 -24.63 -10.88
C TYR A 267 -7.03 -24.63 -11.12
N ILE A 268 -7.64 -23.45 -11.22
CA ILE A 268 -9.09 -23.31 -11.50
C ILE A 268 -9.36 -23.53 -12.99
N TYR A 269 -8.58 -22.87 -13.85
CA TYR A 269 -8.73 -22.97 -15.30
C TYR A 269 -7.83 -24.03 -15.94
N HIS A 270 -7.05 -24.77 -15.13
CA HIS A 270 -6.14 -25.83 -15.57
C HIS A 270 -5.16 -25.41 -16.66
N ASN A 271 -4.56 -24.23 -16.52
CA ASN A 271 -3.68 -23.64 -17.54
C ASN A 271 -2.37 -23.09 -16.96
N ASN A 272 -1.28 -23.25 -17.71
CA ASN A 272 -0.08 -22.49 -17.43
C ASN A 272 -0.26 -21.05 -17.86
N TYR A 273 0.24 -20.14 -17.04
CA TYR A 273 0.32 -18.72 -17.36
C TYR A 273 1.75 -18.21 -17.27
N SER A 274 2.05 -17.18 -17.99
CA SER A 274 3.29 -16.40 -17.87
C SER A 274 3.03 -14.96 -18.25
N GLY A 275 3.91 -14.07 -17.81
CA GLY A 275 3.82 -12.68 -18.17
C GLY A 275 5.01 -11.89 -17.68
N HIS A 276 5.01 -10.61 -18.01
CA HIS A 276 5.94 -9.64 -17.48
C HIS A 276 5.25 -8.32 -17.19
N HIS A 277 5.90 -7.52 -16.37
CA HIS A 277 5.43 -6.20 -15.99
C HIS A 277 6.63 -5.26 -15.85
N ASP A 278 6.66 -4.21 -16.64
CA ASP A 278 7.68 -3.17 -16.63
C ASP A 278 7.03 -1.83 -16.31
N SER A 279 7.50 -1.14 -15.29
CA SER A 279 7.01 0.19 -14.93
C SER A 279 8.15 1.14 -14.64
N TYR A 280 7.93 2.42 -14.94
CA TYR A 280 8.80 3.49 -14.47
C TYR A 280 7.97 4.68 -14.00
N SER A 281 8.56 5.47 -13.13
CA SER A 281 8.01 6.76 -12.74
C SER A 281 9.10 7.82 -12.60
N LEU A 282 8.76 9.04 -13.00
CA LEU A 282 9.55 10.24 -12.80
C LEU A 282 8.70 11.23 -12.01
N THR A 283 9.22 11.71 -10.89
CA THR A 283 8.54 12.71 -10.04
C THR A 283 9.47 13.91 -9.85
N PHE A 284 8.95 15.09 -10.11
CA PHE A 284 9.56 16.36 -9.77
C PHE A 284 8.68 17.07 -8.74
N LYS A 285 9.31 17.59 -7.69
CA LYS A 285 8.62 18.34 -6.64
C LYS A 285 9.42 19.60 -6.30
N ASP A 286 8.70 20.72 -6.14
CA ASP A 286 9.22 22.01 -5.73
C ASP A 286 8.45 22.47 -4.49
N ASP A 287 9.12 22.48 -3.34
CA ASP A 287 8.57 22.88 -2.05
C ASP A 287 9.21 24.20 -1.61
N ILE A 288 8.39 25.23 -1.42
CA ILE A 288 8.84 26.55 -0.97
C ILE A 288 8.03 27.05 0.24
N THR A 289 8.74 27.46 1.28
CA THR A 289 8.18 28.17 2.43
C THR A 289 8.38 29.67 2.21
N LEU A 290 7.30 30.37 1.85
CA LEU A 290 7.32 31.79 1.51
C LEU A 290 7.38 32.68 2.76
N SER A 291 6.80 32.20 3.87
CA SER A 291 6.83 32.84 5.19
C SER A 291 6.37 31.84 6.25
N ASP A 292 6.39 32.23 7.53
CA ASP A 292 5.86 31.41 8.64
C ASP A 292 4.38 30.98 8.45
N LYS A 293 3.65 31.66 7.56
CA LYS A 293 2.23 31.39 7.31
C LYS A 293 1.95 30.75 5.96
N TRP A 294 2.80 30.94 4.98
CA TRP A 294 2.54 30.57 3.60
C TRP A 294 3.59 29.61 3.07
N SER A 295 3.15 28.51 2.50
CA SER A 295 3.98 27.60 1.73
C SER A 295 3.28 27.15 0.45
N ASN A 296 4.07 26.77 -0.53
CA ASN A 296 3.61 26.19 -1.78
C ASN A 296 4.35 24.89 -2.07
N SER A 297 3.66 23.96 -2.67
CA SER A 297 4.21 22.68 -3.14
C SER A 297 3.69 22.40 -4.54
N PHE A 298 4.56 22.47 -5.52
CA PHE A 298 4.29 22.05 -6.88
C PHE A 298 4.82 20.63 -7.11
N THR A 299 4.05 19.78 -7.78
CA THR A 299 4.42 18.42 -8.10
C THR A 299 4.05 18.08 -9.53
N TYR A 300 4.98 17.47 -10.25
CA TYR A 300 4.74 16.76 -11.50
C TYR A 300 5.18 15.33 -11.40
N ARG A 301 4.34 14.38 -11.80
CA ARG A 301 4.67 12.96 -11.92
C ARG A 301 4.25 12.43 -13.27
N ARG A 302 5.13 11.66 -13.90
CA ARG A 302 4.82 10.81 -15.03
C ARG A 302 5.17 9.37 -14.71
N SER A 303 4.26 8.46 -14.99
CA SER A 303 4.53 7.03 -14.91
C SER A 303 4.05 6.32 -16.17
N SER A 304 4.73 5.25 -16.53
CA SER A 304 4.31 4.33 -17.58
C SER A 304 4.43 2.92 -17.07
N THR A 305 3.51 2.10 -17.50
CA THR A 305 3.52 0.67 -17.22
C THR A 305 3.20 -0.08 -18.48
N GLU A 306 4.01 -1.08 -18.78
CA GLU A 306 3.81 -2.02 -19.87
C GLU A 306 3.78 -3.42 -19.28
N GLY A 307 2.96 -4.31 -19.81
CA GLY A 307 2.89 -5.68 -19.34
C GLY A 307 2.22 -6.60 -20.34
N GLU A 308 2.59 -7.85 -20.27
CA GLU A 308 1.98 -8.94 -21.02
C GLU A 308 1.57 -10.06 -20.07
N TYR A 309 0.41 -10.61 -20.32
CA TYR A 309 -0.09 -11.80 -19.66
C TYR A 309 -0.56 -12.80 -20.71
N ALA A 310 -0.10 -14.04 -20.64
CA ALA A 310 -0.48 -15.10 -21.57
C ALA A 310 -0.84 -16.39 -20.85
N GLN A 311 -1.91 -17.06 -21.30
CA GLN A 311 -2.27 -18.43 -20.91
C GLN A 311 -2.13 -19.39 -22.11
N ASN A 312 -1.38 -20.47 -21.94
CA ASN A 312 -0.95 -21.32 -23.05
C ASN A 312 -2.07 -22.07 -23.77
N ASN A 313 -3.21 -22.36 -23.14
CA ASN A 313 -4.31 -23.14 -23.72
C ASN A 313 -5.66 -22.39 -23.79
N HIS A 314 -5.69 -21.15 -23.37
CA HIS A 314 -6.91 -20.34 -23.37
C HIS A 314 -6.57 -18.96 -23.93
N SER A 315 -6.79 -18.78 -25.22
CA SER A 315 -6.66 -17.48 -25.90
C SER A 315 -7.61 -16.41 -25.33
N LEU A 316 -8.47 -16.77 -24.37
CA LEU A 316 -9.42 -15.89 -23.70
C LEU A 316 -8.77 -14.89 -22.73
N PHE A 317 -7.52 -15.13 -22.27
CA PHE A 317 -6.91 -14.36 -21.21
C PHE A 317 -5.52 -13.79 -21.55
N ASN A 318 -5.21 -13.67 -22.82
CA ASN A 318 -3.99 -12.97 -23.23
C ASN A 318 -4.24 -11.47 -23.24
N ALA A 319 -3.44 -10.71 -22.51
CA ALA A 319 -3.54 -9.27 -22.44
C ALA A 319 -2.18 -8.60 -22.59
N ASP A 320 -2.10 -7.60 -23.46
CA ASP A 320 -1.01 -6.63 -23.51
C ASP A 320 -1.53 -5.32 -22.92
N LEU A 321 -0.80 -4.74 -22.00
CA LEU A 321 -1.15 -3.49 -21.33
C LEU A 321 -0.06 -2.46 -21.59
N SER A 322 -0.45 -1.27 -22.03
CA SER A 322 0.45 -0.11 -22.11
C SER A 322 -0.30 1.11 -21.59
N TYR A 323 0.12 1.59 -20.43
CA TYR A 323 -0.56 2.67 -19.74
C TYR A 323 0.41 3.78 -19.33
N THR A 324 0.04 5.02 -19.65
CA THR A 324 0.78 6.22 -19.23
C THR A 324 -0.12 7.09 -18.37
N TYR A 325 0.44 7.62 -17.28
CA TYR A 325 -0.25 8.47 -16.33
C TYR A 325 0.59 9.71 -16.02
N ASP A 326 -0.01 10.89 -16.20
CA ASP A 326 0.55 12.17 -15.82
C ASP A 326 -0.26 12.79 -14.68
N PHE A 327 0.40 13.29 -13.66
CA PHE A 327 -0.19 13.99 -12.53
C PHE A 327 0.54 15.30 -12.27
N ILE A 328 -0.23 16.37 -12.14
CA ILE A 328 0.25 17.69 -11.75
C ILE A 328 -0.57 18.16 -10.57
N SER A 329 0.08 18.67 -9.53
CA SER A 329 -0.57 19.29 -8.39
C SER A 329 0.15 20.56 -8.01
N ASP A 330 -0.62 21.60 -7.76
CA ASP A 330 -0.10 22.84 -7.17
C ASP A 330 -0.94 23.15 -5.93
N GLN A 331 -0.28 23.10 -4.77
CA GLN A 331 -0.89 23.25 -3.46
C GLN A 331 -0.33 24.46 -2.73
N VAL A 332 -1.21 25.27 -2.20
CA VAL A 332 -0.86 26.35 -1.27
C VAL A 332 -1.40 26.02 0.11
N THR A 333 -0.56 26.24 1.12
CA THR A 333 -0.91 26.07 2.53
C THR A 333 -0.81 27.43 3.23
N TYR A 334 -1.84 27.74 4.04
CA TYR A 334 -1.88 28.92 4.88
C TYR A 334 -2.12 28.53 6.32
N LEU A 335 -1.16 28.82 7.20
CA LEU A 335 -1.18 28.45 8.61
C LEU A 335 -1.27 29.70 9.50
N THR A 336 -2.16 29.63 10.49
CA THR A 336 -2.27 30.61 11.56
C THR A 336 -2.48 29.88 12.88
N ASN A 337 -2.59 30.61 13.97
CA ASN A 337 -2.90 30.00 15.29
C ASN A 337 -4.27 29.32 15.33
N ARG A 338 -5.19 29.65 14.40
CA ARG A 338 -6.57 29.14 14.41
C ARG A 338 -7.01 28.50 13.11
N HIS A 339 -6.30 28.72 12.02
CA HIS A 339 -6.68 28.21 10.70
C HIS A 339 -5.52 27.48 10.06
N ASN A 340 -5.78 26.27 9.60
CA ASN A 340 -4.88 25.47 8.77
C ASN A 340 -5.58 25.26 7.43
N VAL A 341 -5.32 26.15 6.47
CA VAL A 341 -5.98 26.14 5.16
C VAL A 341 -5.07 25.49 4.13
N VAL A 342 -5.62 24.55 3.38
CA VAL A 342 -4.99 23.98 2.18
C VAL A 342 -5.91 24.19 1.01
N PHE A 343 -5.39 24.72 -0.10
CA PHE A 343 -6.12 24.80 -1.36
C PHE A 343 -5.20 24.54 -2.53
N GLY A 344 -5.77 24.07 -3.62
CA GLY A 344 -4.94 23.74 -4.79
C GLY A 344 -5.72 23.25 -5.98
N VAL A 345 -4.94 22.92 -6.99
CA VAL A 345 -5.39 22.38 -8.27
C VAL A 345 -4.64 21.09 -8.55
N ASP A 346 -5.39 20.02 -8.84
CA ASP A 346 -4.82 18.77 -9.34
C ASP A 346 -5.25 18.58 -10.81
N TYR A 347 -4.32 18.13 -11.64
CA TYR A 347 -4.58 17.65 -12.99
C TYR A 347 -4.06 16.24 -13.14
N ALA A 348 -4.90 15.33 -13.58
CA ALA A 348 -4.55 13.94 -13.86
C ALA A 348 -4.91 13.59 -15.30
N ALA A 349 -4.05 12.86 -15.98
CA ALA A 349 -4.31 12.34 -17.31
C ALA A 349 -3.80 10.90 -17.43
N GLY A 350 -4.70 9.97 -17.72
CA GLY A 350 -4.39 8.58 -18.02
C GLY A 350 -4.61 8.29 -19.50
N LYS A 351 -3.71 7.54 -20.12
CA LYS A 351 -3.77 7.13 -21.51
C LYS A 351 -3.46 5.64 -21.60
N ASP A 352 -4.32 4.91 -22.26
CA ASP A 352 -4.10 3.55 -22.69
C ASP A 352 -3.70 3.58 -24.16
N ASP A 353 -2.50 3.13 -24.50
CA ASP A 353 -1.93 3.32 -25.84
C ASP A 353 -2.09 2.10 -26.75
N ASP A 354 -2.07 0.87 -26.22
CA ASP A 354 -2.05 -0.35 -27.04
C ASP A 354 -2.62 -1.60 -26.32
N ALA A 355 -3.66 -1.49 -25.49
CA ALA A 355 -4.25 -2.68 -24.91
C ALA A 355 -4.76 -3.61 -26.03
N LYS A 356 -3.91 -4.56 -26.40
CA LYS A 356 -4.35 -5.74 -27.16
C LYS A 356 -5.02 -6.66 -26.17
N GLU A 357 -6.26 -6.80 -26.34
CA GLU A 357 -7.09 -7.41 -25.37
C GLU A 357 -7.30 -8.91 -25.55
N PHE A 358 -7.72 -9.55 -24.45
CA PHE A 358 -8.36 -10.85 -24.33
C PHE A 358 -9.04 -11.31 -25.63
N THR A 359 -8.44 -12.24 -26.31
CA THR A 359 -8.62 -12.50 -27.74
C THR A 359 -9.95 -13.10 -28.14
N ALA A 360 -10.78 -13.61 -27.23
CA ALA A 360 -12.02 -14.28 -27.65
C ALA A 360 -13.28 -13.42 -27.54
N HIS A 361 -13.30 -12.38 -26.71
CA HIS A 361 -14.52 -11.61 -26.42
C HIS A 361 -14.36 -10.10 -26.54
N SER A 362 -13.18 -9.62 -26.90
CA SER A 362 -12.87 -8.21 -26.89
C SER A 362 -12.17 -7.81 -28.19
N GLY A 363 -12.33 -6.62 -28.65
CA GLY A 363 -11.63 -6.03 -29.76
C GLY A 363 -10.55 -5.10 -29.29
N LYS A 364 -9.73 -4.61 -30.19
CA LYS A 364 -8.77 -3.54 -29.90
C LYS A 364 -9.46 -2.41 -29.16
N TYR A 365 -8.93 -2.02 -28.00
CA TYR A 365 -9.24 -0.71 -27.46
C TYR A 365 -8.65 0.32 -28.42
N GLU A 366 -9.49 1.24 -28.84
CA GLU A 366 -8.96 2.43 -29.46
C GLU A 366 -8.40 3.34 -28.35
N HIS A 367 -7.29 4.01 -28.61
CA HIS A 367 -6.57 4.92 -27.72
C HIS A 367 -7.50 5.73 -26.81
N PHE A 368 -7.73 5.25 -25.61
CA PHE A 368 -8.63 5.87 -24.66
C PHE A 368 -7.84 6.78 -23.71
N LYS A 369 -8.29 8.01 -23.59
CA LYS A 369 -7.66 8.99 -22.70
C LYS A 369 -8.68 9.56 -21.73
N MET A 370 -8.39 9.48 -20.46
CA MET A 370 -9.13 10.16 -19.40
C MET A 370 -8.31 11.30 -18.82
N LYS A 371 -8.97 12.40 -18.48
CA LYS A 371 -8.39 13.54 -17.78
C LYS A 371 -9.32 13.94 -16.66
N ASN A 372 -8.75 14.49 -15.58
CA ASN A 372 -9.52 15.11 -14.51
C ASN A 372 -8.80 16.38 -14.06
N THR A 373 -9.50 17.51 -14.07
CA THR A 373 -9.02 18.75 -13.45
C THR A 373 -9.85 19.00 -12.21
N SER A 374 -9.19 19.24 -11.09
CA SER A 374 -9.87 19.35 -9.80
C SER A 374 -9.39 20.57 -9.05
N TYR A 375 -10.30 21.22 -8.36
CA TYR A 375 -10.03 22.35 -7.46
C TYR A 375 -10.47 21.94 -6.06
N TYR A 376 -9.65 22.19 -5.05
CA TYR A 376 -9.99 21.85 -3.69
C TYR A 376 -9.58 22.94 -2.69
N VAL A 377 -10.31 22.96 -1.59
CA VAL A 377 -10.01 23.74 -0.39
C VAL A 377 -10.44 22.99 0.84
N GLN A 378 -9.63 23.04 1.87
CA GLN A 378 -9.95 22.57 3.21
C GLN A 378 -9.44 23.56 4.23
N ASP A 379 -10.21 23.80 5.30
CA ASP A 379 -9.82 24.57 6.47
C ASP A 379 -10.08 23.75 7.74
N ASP A 380 -9.08 23.66 8.60
CA ASP A 380 -9.21 23.19 9.97
C ASP A 380 -9.19 24.43 10.87
N TRP A 381 -10.37 24.87 11.32
CA TRP A 381 -10.57 26.10 12.07
C TRP A 381 -10.80 25.79 13.55
N GLU A 382 -9.89 26.24 14.43
CA GLU A 382 -10.09 26.24 15.87
C GLU A 382 -11.11 27.35 16.24
N ILE A 383 -12.40 26.97 16.28
CA ILE A 383 -13.51 27.90 16.54
C ILE A 383 -13.47 28.46 17.96
N ILE A 384 -13.14 27.63 18.94
CA ILE A 384 -12.79 27.97 20.33
C ILE A 384 -11.65 27.06 20.76
N PRO A 385 -10.90 27.41 21.83
CA PRO A 385 -9.82 26.55 22.33
C PRO A 385 -10.25 25.09 22.49
N HIS A 386 -9.47 24.17 21.95
CA HIS A 386 -9.71 22.72 21.98
C HIS A 386 -10.86 22.22 21.12
N VAL A 387 -11.56 23.07 20.35
CA VAL A 387 -12.61 22.63 19.44
C VAL A 387 -12.28 23.07 18.01
N THR A 388 -12.10 22.09 17.12
CA THR A 388 -11.77 22.33 15.71
C THR A 388 -12.94 21.92 14.83
N LEU A 389 -13.37 22.82 13.95
CA LEU A 389 -14.27 22.56 12.84
C LEU A 389 -13.46 22.42 11.55
N SER A 390 -13.44 21.24 10.97
CA SER A 390 -12.85 21.01 9.66
C SER A 390 -13.91 21.08 8.57
N GLY A 391 -13.65 21.80 7.49
CA GLY A 391 -14.54 21.88 6.33
C GLY A 391 -13.75 21.74 5.04
N GLY A 392 -14.25 20.94 4.08
CA GLY A 392 -13.59 20.72 2.81
C GLY A 392 -14.53 20.65 1.63
N LEU A 393 -14.08 21.18 0.49
CA LEU A 393 -14.75 21.12 -0.81
C LEU A 393 -13.76 20.71 -1.90
N ARG A 394 -14.18 19.84 -2.79
CA ARG A 394 -13.45 19.51 -4.01
C ARG A 394 -14.41 19.44 -5.18
N HIS A 395 -14.05 20.08 -6.27
CA HIS A 395 -14.80 20.05 -7.53
C HIS A 395 -13.97 19.38 -8.60
N ASP A 396 -14.42 18.21 -9.07
CA ASP A 396 -13.80 17.40 -10.09
C ASP A 396 -14.48 17.62 -11.44
N ARG A 397 -13.68 17.88 -12.49
CA ARG A 397 -14.11 18.12 -13.87
C ARG A 397 -13.45 17.11 -14.80
N PRO A 398 -13.94 15.87 -14.81
CA PRO A 398 -13.42 14.82 -15.68
C PRO A 398 -13.80 15.07 -17.14
N SER A 399 -12.96 14.58 -18.05
CA SER A 399 -13.23 14.51 -19.48
C SER A 399 -12.57 13.27 -20.07
N ASN A 400 -13.13 12.77 -21.15
CA ASN A 400 -12.56 11.66 -21.92
C ASN A 400 -12.43 12.02 -23.39
N SER A 401 -11.54 11.33 -24.08
CA SER A 401 -11.46 11.30 -25.53
C SER A 401 -11.36 9.84 -25.98
N GLY A 402 -12.16 9.44 -26.96
CA GLY A 402 -12.28 8.07 -27.46
C GLY A 402 -13.72 7.79 -27.90
N GLN A 403 -13.96 6.70 -28.62
CA GLN A 403 -15.24 6.43 -29.31
C GLN A 403 -16.40 5.99 -28.41
N THR A 404 -16.29 6.07 -27.11
CA THR A 404 -17.22 5.38 -26.22
C THR A 404 -18.57 6.07 -26.03
N GLY A 405 -18.70 7.35 -26.36
CA GLY A 405 -19.91 8.12 -26.05
C GLY A 405 -20.21 8.25 -24.55
N ALA A 406 -19.29 7.82 -23.68
CA ALA A 406 -19.48 7.86 -22.24
C ALA A 406 -19.59 9.31 -21.75
N SER A 407 -20.68 9.64 -21.09
CA SER A 407 -20.90 10.94 -20.46
C SER A 407 -20.29 10.91 -19.07
N ILE A 408 -19.20 11.66 -18.87
CA ILE A 408 -18.57 11.79 -17.58
C ILE A 408 -19.06 13.07 -16.90
N GLU A 409 -19.79 12.90 -15.80
CA GLU A 409 -20.37 14.01 -15.03
C GLU A 409 -19.33 14.65 -14.12
N THR A 410 -19.37 15.97 -13.95
CA THR A 410 -18.63 16.69 -12.91
C THR A 410 -19.19 16.35 -11.53
N HIS A 411 -18.37 16.39 -10.51
CA HIS A 411 -18.79 16.12 -9.14
C HIS A 411 -18.19 17.09 -8.13
N THR A 412 -18.95 17.38 -7.08
CA THR A 412 -18.46 18.16 -5.94
C THR A 412 -18.56 17.34 -4.67
N SER A 413 -17.41 16.93 -4.17
CA SER A 413 -17.27 16.27 -2.87
C SER A 413 -17.22 17.30 -1.75
N LYS A 414 -17.87 16.98 -0.62
CA LYS A 414 -17.93 17.83 0.58
C LYS A 414 -17.50 17.02 1.79
N SER A 415 -16.79 17.65 2.72
CA SER A 415 -16.50 17.08 4.05
C SER A 415 -16.72 18.11 5.13
N TYR A 416 -17.10 17.62 6.32
CA TYR A 416 -17.12 18.38 7.54
C TYR A 416 -16.86 17.47 8.73
N LYS A 417 -16.13 17.97 9.72
CA LYS A 417 -15.77 17.25 10.93
C LYS A 417 -15.69 18.23 12.10
N LEU A 418 -16.27 17.86 13.23
CA LEU A 418 -16.08 18.54 14.50
C LEU A 418 -15.19 17.66 15.38
N SER A 419 -14.16 18.23 15.94
CA SER A 419 -13.23 17.56 16.86
C SER A 419 -13.14 18.35 18.15
N TRP A 420 -13.09 17.64 19.28
CA TRP A 420 -12.98 18.23 20.60
C TRP A 420 -11.88 17.51 21.41
N ASP A 421 -10.84 18.26 21.79
CA ASP A 421 -9.84 17.82 22.76
C ASP A 421 -10.44 17.97 24.16
N VAL A 422 -11.14 16.92 24.64
CA VAL A 422 -11.84 16.89 25.93
C VAL A 422 -10.88 17.12 27.08
N THR A 423 -9.69 16.54 26.95
CA THR A 423 -8.52 16.75 27.81
C THR A 423 -7.28 16.83 26.93
N LYS A 424 -6.10 17.08 27.51
CA LYS A 424 -4.82 16.97 26.80
C LYS A 424 -4.50 15.56 26.29
N LYS A 425 -5.24 14.56 26.77
CA LYS A 425 -5.04 13.13 26.46
C LYS A 425 -6.18 12.50 25.69
N ASP A 426 -7.36 13.12 25.71
CA ASP A 426 -8.59 12.57 25.13
C ASP A 426 -9.11 13.46 24.02
N ASN A 427 -9.30 12.88 22.85
CA ASN A 427 -9.93 13.53 21.70
C ASN A 427 -11.16 12.74 21.25
N ILE A 428 -12.22 13.44 20.90
CA ILE A 428 -13.43 12.90 20.28
C ILE A 428 -13.67 13.68 18.99
N TYR A 429 -14.03 12.98 17.92
CA TYR A 429 -14.47 13.64 16.70
C TYR A 429 -15.66 12.94 16.06
N ALA A 430 -16.44 13.71 15.32
CA ALA A 430 -17.50 13.19 14.46
C ALA A 430 -17.52 13.96 13.15
N GLY A 431 -17.72 13.26 12.04
CA GLY A 431 -17.68 13.90 10.74
C GLY A 431 -18.35 13.10 9.63
N ARG A 432 -18.41 13.74 8.48
CA ARG A 432 -18.89 13.14 7.24
C ARG A 432 -18.04 13.62 6.08
N SER A 433 -17.57 12.68 5.26
CA SER A 433 -16.77 12.95 4.07
C SER A 433 -17.42 12.30 2.85
N GLY A 434 -17.57 13.05 1.77
CA GLY A 434 -17.98 12.56 0.47
C GLY A 434 -16.86 11.87 -0.26
N PHE A 435 -17.22 10.95 -1.15
CA PHE A 435 -16.32 10.35 -2.13
C PHE A 435 -16.94 10.37 -3.52
N PHE A 436 -16.05 10.29 -4.49
CA PHE A 436 -16.35 10.24 -5.90
C PHE A 436 -15.41 9.25 -6.58
N ILE A 437 -15.90 8.45 -7.52
CA ILE A 437 -15.12 7.43 -8.21
C ILE A 437 -15.45 7.50 -9.68
N LEU A 438 -14.46 7.78 -10.51
CA LEU A 438 -14.60 7.70 -11.96
C LEU A 438 -14.64 6.22 -12.39
N PRO A 439 -15.49 5.85 -13.36
CA PRO A 439 -15.40 4.54 -13.98
C PRO A 439 -13.99 4.33 -14.54
N SER A 440 -13.42 3.15 -14.38
CA SER A 440 -12.16 2.82 -15.01
C SER A 440 -12.31 2.69 -16.53
N ILE A 441 -11.19 2.82 -17.24
CA ILE A 441 -11.16 2.61 -18.70
C ILE A 441 -11.74 1.24 -19.03
N TYR A 442 -11.32 0.20 -18.33
CA TYR A 442 -11.81 -1.16 -18.50
C TYR A 442 -13.34 -1.28 -18.30
N GLN A 443 -13.90 -0.65 -17.26
CA GLN A 443 -15.33 -0.70 -16.98
C GLN A 443 -16.19 -0.06 -18.09
N ILE A 444 -15.61 0.89 -18.80
CA ILE A 444 -16.31 1.58 -19.91
C ILE A 444 -16.17 0.81 -21.23
N THR A 445 -14.97 0.30 -21.51
CA THR A 445 -14.56 -0.09 -22.86
C THR A 445 -14.52 -1.60 -23.09
N ASN A 446 -14.56 -2.43 -22.03
CA ASN A 446 -14.56 -3.87 -22.17
C ASN A 446 -15.74 -4.34 -23.03
N LYS A 447 -15.51 -5.18 -24.04
CA LYS A 447 -16.55 -5.60 -24.97
C LYS A 447 -17.57 -6.56 -24.39
N GLN A 448 -17.18 -7.38 -23.44
CA GLN A 448 -18.06 -8.37 -22.82
C GLN A 448 -18.88 -7.77 -21.68
N TYR A 449 -18.22 -6.99 -20.81
CA TYR A 449 -18.79 -6.50 -19.56
C TYR A 449 -18.84 -4.97 -19.47
N GLY A 450 -18.18 -4.27 -20.39
CA GLY A 450 -18.09 -2.82 -20.38
C GLY A 450 -19.43 -2.15 -20.62
N ASN A 451 -19.60 -0.98 -20.03
CA ASN A 451 -20.81 -0.18 -20.18
C ASN A 451 -20.46 1.30 -20.34
N ALA A 452 -20.58 1.80 -21.56
CA ALA A 452 -20.32 3.21 -21.88
C ALA A 452 -21.34 4.18 -21.24
N SER A 453 -22.46 3.67 -20.70
CA SER A 453 -23.47 4.48 -20.01
C SER A 453 -23.22 4.60 -18.51
N LEU A 454 -22.13 4.01 -17.99
CA LEU A 454 -21.76 4.12 -16.58
C LEU A 454 -21.57 5.59 -16.18
N LYS A 455 -22.18 5.92 -15.07
CA LYS A 455 -21.99 7.21 -14.39
C LYS A 455 -21.00 7.07 -13.26
N PRO A 456 -20.25 8.11 -12.92
CA PRO A 456 -19.36 8.10 -11.77
C PRO A 456 -20.07 7.67 -10.49
N ALA A 457 -19.41 6.84 -9.69
CA ALA A 457 -19.91 6.48 -8.38
C ALA A 457 -19.70 7.62 -7.37
N PHE A 458 -20.60 7.74 -6.41
CA PHE A 458 -20.49 8.68 -5.32
C PHE A 458 -21.25 8.21 -4.08
N GLY A 459 -20.89 8.78 -2.96
CA GLY A 459 -21.52 8.52 -1.68
C GLY A 459 -20.82 9.28 -0.56
N ARG A 460 -20.99 8.79 0.67
CA ARG A 460 -20.43 9.43 1.85
C ARG A 460 -20.07 8.41 2.93
N THR A 461 -19.05 8.74 3.72
CA THR A 461 -18.71 8.04 4.96
C THR A 461 -19.00 8.96 6.15
N SER A 462 -19.74 8.48 7.13
CA SER A 462 -19.90 9.09 8.43
C SER A 462 -19.00 8.37 9.42
N THR A 463 -18.29 9.11 10.27
CA THR A 463 -17.35 8.56 11.26
C THR A 463 -17.56 9.18 12.62
N ILE A 464 -17.35 8.40 13.66
CA ILE A 464 -17.21 8.85 15.04
C ILE A 464 -15.95 8.20 15.59
N GLY A 465 -15.04 9.00 16.10
CA GLY A 465 -13.78 8.52 16.62
C GLY A 465 -13.49 9.01 18.03
N TYR A 466 -12.73 8.21 18.75
CA TYR A 466 -12.16 8.52 20.05
C TYR A 466 -10.71 8.09 20.07
N SER A 467 -9.86 8.94 20.61
CA SER A 467 -8.46 8.60 20.90
C SER A 467 -8.08 9.02 22.30
N ARG A 468 -7.23 8.21 22.95
CA ARG A 468 -6.65 8.50 24.24
C ARG A 468 -5.17 8.20 24.24
N SER A 469 -4.35 9.21 24.51
CA SER A 469 -2.93 9.05 24.83
C SER A 469 -2.79 8.90 26.35
N PHE A 470 -2.37 7.73 26.82
CA PHE A 470 -2.11 7.51 28.25
C PHE A 470 -0.82 8.21 28.69
N ASP A 471 0.18 8.17 27.80
CA ASP A 471 1.48 8.82 27.88
C ASP A 471 2.07 8.95 26.45
N ASP A 472 3.36 9.23 26.33
CA ASP A 472 4.03 9.47 25.05
C ASP A 472 4.21 8.19 24.19
N TYR A 473 3.92 7.01 24.75
CA TYR A 473 4.14 5.70 24.11
C TYR A 473 2.86 4.84 24.00
N ASN A 474 1.82 5.21 24.75
CA ASN A 474 0.64 4.39 24.89
C ASN A 474 -0.58 5.14 24.35
N ILE A 475 -1.16 4.66 23.25
CA ILE A 475 -2.33 5.27 22.63
C ILE A 475 -3.39 4.22 22.31
N PHE A 476 -4.63 4.52 22.64
CA PHE A 476 -5.81 3.78 22.21
C PHE A 476 -6.63 4.62 21.23
N THR A 477 -7.06 4.01 20.14
CA THR A 477 -7.99 4.62 19.17
C THR A 477 -9.18 3.71 18.93
N PHE A 478 -10.34 4.31 18.77
CA PHE A 478 -11.58 3.64 18.37
C PHE A 478 -12.31 4.48 17.34
N ASN A 479 -12.74 3.85 16.23
CA ASN A 479 -13.44 4.52 15.15
C ASN A 479 -14.62 3.69 14.68
N TRP A 480 -15.82 4.22 14.76
CA TRP A 480 -16.99 3.70 14.09
C TRP A 480 -17.20 4.40 12.75
N PHE A 481 -17.65 3.65 11.75
CA PHE A 481 -17.91 4.18 10.42
C PHE A 481 -19.18 3.61 9.79
N GLU A 482 -19.81 4.42 8.94
CA GLU A 482 -20.84 4.03 8.00
C GLU A 482 -20.53 4.65 6.63
N THR A 483 -20.27 3.82 5.62
CA THR A 483 -20.09 4.24 4.23
C THR A 483 -21.32 3.86 3.43
N LYS A 484 -22.04 4.86 2.93
CA LYS A 484 -23.20 4.70 2.08
C LYS A 484 -22.86 5.12 0.66
N THR A 485 -22.92 4.17 -0.27
CA THR A 485 -22.78 4.40 -1.70
C THR A 485 -24.16 4.66 -2.29
N GLU A 486 -24.38 5.88 -2.72
CA GLU A 486 -25.66 6.29 -3.32
C GLU A 486 -25.76 5.88 -4.77
N ARG A 487 -24.63 5.90 -5.48
CA ARG A 487 -24.40 5.35 -6.80
C ARG A 487 -23.02 4.71 -6.83
N GLY A 488 -22.95 3.42 -6.99
CA GLY A 488 -21.76 2.60 -7.11
C GLY A 488 -21.53 2.12 -8.54
N ILE A 489 -20.49 1.33 -8.74
CA ILE A 489 -20.22 0.59 -9.97
C ILE A 489 -19.96 -0.85 -9.55
N GLY A 490 -20.81 -1.77 -10.00
CA GLY A 490 -20.71 -3.19 -9.73
C GLY A 490 -20.71 -4.03 -10.98
N LEU A 491 -20.13 -5.22 -10.92
CA LEU A 491 -20.17 -6.22 -11.99
C LEU A 491 -21.34 -7.19 -11.73
N THR A 492 -22.13 -7.42 -12.75
CA THR A 492 -23.21 -8.41 -12.77
C THR A 492 -23.01 -9.39 -13.92
N ALA A 493 -23.83 -10.42 -14.01
CA ALA A 493 -23.81 -11.34 -15.16
C ALA A 493 -24.03 -10.62 -16.52
N ALA A 494 -24.70 -9.46 -16.50
CA ALA A 494 -24.98 -8.64 -17.69
C ALA A 494 -23.90 -7.59 -17.98
N GLY A 495 -22.84 -7.50 -17.16
CA GLY A 495 -21.78 -6.50 -17.25
C GLY A 495 -21.81 -5.46 -16.13
N TYR A 496 -21.01 -4.40 -16.30
CA TYR A 496 -20.92 -3.31 -15.32
C TYR A 496 -22.18 -2.46 -15.30
N VAL A 497 -22.68 -2.17 -14.10
CA VAL A 497 -23.88 -1.37 -13.87
C VAL A 497 -23.68 -0.42 -12.70
N ASN A 498 -24.48 0.65 -12.65
CA ASN A 498 -24.53 1.47 -11.44
C ASN A 498 -25.43 0.79 -10.39
N THR A 499 -24.91 0.65 -9.17
CA THR A 499 -25.52 -0.04 -8.03
C THR A 499 -25.58 0.86 -6.80
N LYS A 500 -25.94 0.30 -5.66
CA LYS A 500 -25.88 0.93 -4.35
C LYS A 500 -25.14 -0.01 -3.40
N GLY A 501 -24.47 0.56 -2.38
CA GLY A 501 -23.75 -0.23 -1.40
C GLY A 501 -23.81 0.38 -0.01
N LEU A 502 -23.56 -0.43 0.99
CA LEU A 502 -23.52 -0.05 2.39
C LEU A 502 -22.43 -0.85 3.12
N SER A 503 -21.57 -0.15 3.84
CA SER A 503 -20.58 -0.76 4.73
C SER A 503 -20.63 -0.08 6.09
N ARG A 504 -20.73 -0.87 7.16
CA ARG A 504 -20.73 -0.39 8.56
C ARG A 504 -19.82 -1.24 9.41
N GLY A 505 -19.09 -0.59 10.29
CA GLY A 505 -18.18 -1.30 11.17
C GLY A 505 -17.48 -0.39 12.16
N TRP A 506 -16.46 -0.93 12.80
CA TRP A 506 -15.57 -0.19 13.66
C TRP A 506 -14.16 -0.78 13.64
N ASN A 507 -13.20 0.07 13.95
CA ASN A 507 -11.81 -0.28 14.15
C ASN A 507 -11.37 0.15 15.55
N ALA A 508 -10.60 -0.70 16.23
CA ALA A 508 -9.94 -0.35 17.48
C ALA A 508 -8.46 -0.70 17.35
N GLN A 509 -7.58 0.15 17.88
CA GLN A 509 -6.14 -0.09 17.90
C GLN A 509 -5.57 0.36 19.24
N PHE A 510 -4.67 -0.43 19.78
CA PHE A 510 -3.90 -0.10 20.97
C PHE A 510 -2.42 -0.29 20.65
N MET A 511 -1.68 0.80 20.67
CA MET A 511 -0.22 0.82 20.56
C MET A 511 0.32 1.08 21.96
N THR A 512 1.30 0.28 22.39
CA THR A 512 1.83 0.35 23.73
C THR A 512 3.31 -0.02 23.77
N GLN A 513 4.05 0.66 24.63
CA GLN A 513 5.38 0.27 25.05
C GLN A 513 5.32 -0.24 26.50
N LEU A 514 5.77 -1.46 26.71
CA LEU A 514 5.81 -2.14 28.00
C LEU A 514 7.23 -2.20 28.54
N GLY A 515 7.57 -1.26 29.42
CA GLY A 515 8.96 -1.06 29.85
C GLY A 515 9.83 -0.52 28.72
N GLU A 516 11.15 -0.72 28.80
CA GLU A 516 12.11 -0.17 27.85
C GLU A 516 12.28 -1.01 26.57
N HIS A 517 11.89 -2.28 26.60
CA HIS A 517 12.29 -3.25 25.57
C HIS A 517 11.13 -3.86 24.78
N TRP A 518 9.89 -3.72 25.23
CA TRP A 518 8.74 -4.32 24.59
C TRP A 518 7.81 -3.28 23.96
N ASN A 519 7.46 -3.49 22.73
CA ASN A 519 6.43 -2.72 22.02
C ASN A 519 5.35 -3.66 21.53
N ALA A 520 4.11 -3.23 21.57
CA ALA A 520 3.00 -4.00 21.03
C ALA A 520 2.02 -3.09 20.28
N ASN A 521 1.50 -3.63 19.17
CA ASN A 521 0.44 -3.03 18.38
C ASN A 521 -0.68 -4.07 18.25
N LEU A 522 -1.83 -3.80 18.82
CA LEU A 522 -2.99 -4.67 18.83
C LEU A 522 -4.13 -3.98 18.08
N GLY A 523 -4.70 -4.65 17.10
CA GLY A 523 -5.77 -4.12 16.29
C GLY A 523 -6.97 -5.05 16.21
N TRP A 524 -8.17 -4.48 16.15
CA TRP A 524 -9.39 -5.23 15.88
C TRP A 524 -10.30 -4.42 14.98
N SER A 525 -10.77 -5.03 13.90
CA SER A 525 -11.81 -4.48 13.05
C SER A 525 -13.03 -5.41 13.01
N HIS A 526 -14.20 -4.81 13.03
CA HIS A 526 -15.47 -5.51 12.90
C HIS A 526 -16.32 -4.85 11.82
N LEU A 527 -16.69 -5.63 10.80
CA LEU A 527 -17.53 -5.19 9.70
C LEU A 527 -18.89 -5.90 9.81
N TYR A 528 -19.82 -5.31 10.55
CA TYR A 528 -21.08 -5.98 10.87
C TYR A 528 -22.15 -5.89 9.80
N GLN A 529 -22.10 -4.88 8.93
CA GLN A 529 -22.95 -4.79 7.76
C GLN A 529 -22.12 -4.43 6.54
N TYR A 530 -22.24 -5.22 5.48
CA TYR A 530 -21.54 -5.06 4.23
C TYR A 530 -22.42 -5.54 3.09
N GLU A 531 -22.79 -4.62 2.20
CA GLU A 531 -23.48 -4.88 0.95
C GLU A 531 -22.55 -4.37 -0.14
N ASP A 532 -21.96 -5.31 -0.90
CA ASP A 532 -21.08 -4.95 -2.00
C ASP A 532 -21.89 -4.47 -3.20
N GLU A 533 -21.30 -3.54 -3.91
CA GLU A 533 -21.79 -3.07 -5.19
C GLU A 533 -21.60 -4.12 -6.29
N ASP A 534 -20.63 -5.02 -6.09
CA ASP A 534 -20.28 -6.10 -7.00
C ASP A 534 -20.87 -7.43 -6.52
N THR A 535 -21.84 -7.95 -7.25
CA THR A 535 -22.51 -9.21 -6.91
C THR A 535 -21.60 -10.43 -6.98
N TYR A 536 -20.45 -10.36 -7.66
CA TYR A 536 -19.46 -11.43 -7.72
C TYR A 536 -18.43 -11.37 -6.58
N SER A 537 -18.31 -10.24 -5.89
CA SER A 537 -17.37 -10.08 -4.78
C SER A 537 -18.02 -10.20 -3.41
N MET A 538 -19.30 -10.56 -3.35
CA MET A 538 -20.03 -10.74 -2.08
C MET A 538 -19.38 -11.83 -1.22
N GLY A 539 -19.11 -11.52 0.03
CA GLY A 539 -18.66 -12.49 1.04
C GLY A 539 -17.16 -12.59 1.29
N TYR A 540 -16.30 -11.92 0.52
CA TYR A 540 -14.85 -12.06 0.71
C TYR A 540 -14.30 -11.22 1.88
N SER A 541 -14.91 -10.10 2.23
CA SER A 541 -14.46 -9.28 3.38
C SER A 541 -14.74 -9.98 4.70
N PRO A 542 -13.79 -10.06 5.64
CA PRO A 542 -14.01 -10.70 6.92
C PRO A 542 -15.07 -9.97 7.75
N LYS A 543 -15.78 -10.72 8.58
CA LYS A 543 -16.62 -10.16 9.63
C LYS A 543 -15.78 -9.51 10.73
N ASN A 544 -14.69 -10.19 11.11
CA ASN A 544 -13.71 -9.68 12.06
C ASN A 544 -12.30 -9.92 11.53
N LEU A 545 -11.42 -8.97 11.79
CA LEU A 545 -10.00 -9.09 11.58
C LEU A 545 -9.29 -8.57 12.83
N ALA A 546 -8.62 -9.46 13.56
CA ALA A 546 -7.72 -9.07 14.62
C ALA A 546 -6.29 -9.09 14.08
N THR A 547 -5.50 -8.09 14.42
CA THR A 547 -4.07 -7.99 14.10
C THR A 547 -3.29 -7.80 15.38
N PHE A 548 -2.09 -8.35 15.43
CA PHE A 548 -1.18 -8.12 16.54
C PHE A 548 0.26 -8.11 16.03
N ALA A 549 1.09 -7.32 16.69
CA ALA A 549 2.53 -7.31 16.51
C ALA A 549 3.16 -6.99 17.86
N VAL A 550 4.10 -7.81 18.31
CA VAL A 550 4.82 -7.65 19.57
C VAL A 550 6.30 -7.74 19.29
N TYR A 551 7.05 -6.79 19.78
CA TYR A 551 8.50 -6.69 19.56
C TYR A 551 9.26 -6.63 20.86
N TYR A 552 10.43 -7.23 20.83
CA TYR A 552 11.45 -7.13 21.86
C TYR A 552 12.73 -6.57 21.26
N ASP A 553 13.27 -5.54 21.87
CA ASP A 553 14.52 -4.90 21.47
C ASP A 553 15.43 -4.73 22.69
N TYR A 554 16.53 -5.46 22.71
CA TYR A 554 17.50 -5.35 23.79
C TYR A 554 18.92 -5.58 23.29
N ALA A 555 19.76 -4.56 23.44
CA ALA A 555 21.16 -4.58 23.06
C ALA A 555 21.38 -5.03 21.60
N LYS A 556 21.91 -6.23 21.39
CA LYS A 556 22.23 -6.80 20.07
C LYS A 556 21.13 -7.68 19.49
N VAL A 557 20.03 -7.89 20.22
CA VAL A 557 18.99 -8.84 19.86
C VAL A 557 17.67 -8.12 19.67
N LYS A 558 17.05 -8.33 18.51
CA LYS A 558 15.67 -7.95 18.26
C LYS A 558 14.86 -9.19 17.94
N ALA A 559 13.62 -9.25 18.41
CA ALA A 559 12.70 -10.33 18.10
C ALA A 559 11.28 -9.78 17.88
N GLY A 560 10.53 -10.36 16.97
CA GLY A 560 9.16 -10.00 16.68
C GLY A 560 8.26 -11.21 16.54
N LEU A 561 7.03 -11.07 17.00
CA LEU A 561 5.93 -11.98 16.75
C LEU A 561 4.75 -11.15 16.26
N ASP A 562 4.31 -11.42 15.04
CA ASP A 562 3.16 -10.76 14.45
C ASP A 562 2.19 -11.77 13.86
N GLY A 563 1.00 -11.29 13.55
CA GLY A 563 0.01 -12.13 12.89
C GLY A 563 -1.37 -11.50 12.84
N TYR A 564 -2.29 -12.30 12.33
CA TYR A 564 -3.67 -11.89 12.22
C TYR A 564 -4.63 -13.09 12.36
N TYR A 565 -5.82 -12.80 12.86
CA TYR A 565 -6.94 -13.73 12.94
C TYR A 565 -8.07 -13.24 12.06
N PHE A 566 -8.40 -14.02 11.05
CA PHE A 566 -9.39 -13.72 10.03
C PHE A 566 -10.66 -14.53 10.31
N VAL A 567 -11.77 -13.84 10.61
CA VAL A 567 -13.08 -14.45 10.80
C VAL A 567 -13.93 -14.19 9.58
N ARG A 568 -14.22 -15.23 8.82
CA ARG A 568 -15.02 -15.10 7.60
C ARG A 568 -16.44 -14.65 7.87
N ARG A 569 -17.02 -14.00 6.91
CA ARG A 569 -18.46 -13.82 6.81
C ARG A 569 -18.99 -15.09 6.17
N VAL A 570 -19.71 -15.89 6.95
CA VAL A 570 -20.35 -17.12 6.46
C VAL A 570 -21.49 -16.70 5.52
N ASN A 571 -21.41 -17.13 4.26
CA ASN A 571 -22.58 -17.26 3.43
C ASN A 571 -23.06 -18.72 3.56
N ASP A 572 -24.34 -18.93 3.84
CA ASP A 572 -24.96 -20.26 3.97
C ASP A 572 -24.90 -21.10 2.67
N ASP A 573 -24.30 -20.53 1.61
CA ASP A 573 -24.19 -21.12 0.27
C ASP A 573 -22.98 -22.04 0.07
N TYR A 574 -22.09 -22.20 1.09
CA TYR A 574 -20.92 -23.07 0.96
C TYR A 574 -21.21 -24.46 1.56
N PRO A 575 -20.92 -25.56 0.83
CA PRO A 575 -21.04 -26.90 1.36
C PRO A 575 -20.15 -27.12 2.60
N ASP A 576 -20.62 -27.93 3.55
CA ASP A 576 -19.83 -28.35 4.71
C ASP A 576 -18.51 -28.99 4.28
N GLY A 577 -17.41 -28.61 4.94
CA GLY A 577 -16.08 -29.18 4.69
C GLY A 577 -15.18 -28.39 3.72
N TRP A 578 -15.60 -27.21 3.27
CA TRP A 578 -14.75 -26.32 2.48
C TRP A 578 -13.70 -25.63 3.36
N PRO A 579 -12.46 -25.36 2.83
CA PRO A 579 -11.42 -24.65 3.59
C PRO A 579 -11.69 -23.15 3.65
N VAL A 580 -12.94 -22.80 3.91
CA VAL A 580 -13.44 -21.44 4.12
C VAL A 580 -13.47 -21.06 5.60
N ASP A 581 -12.88 -21.88 6.46
CA ASP A 581 -12.83 -21.67 7.89
C ASP A 581 -12.10 -20.41 8.30
N ASN A 582 -12.41 -19.92 9.50
CA ASN A 582 -11.61 -18.93 10.17
C ASN A 582 -10.17 -19.42 10.29
N TYR A 583 -9.22 -18.53 10.13
CA TYR A 583 -7.82 -18.90 10.26
C TYR A 583 -7.02 -17.84 11.01
N ALA A 584 -5.96 -18.27 11.69
CA ALA A 584 -4.97 -17.41 12.29
C ALA A 584 -3.60 -17.71 11.68
N ILE A 585 -2.88 -16.66 11.33
CA ILE A 585 -1.51 -16.73 10.83
C ILE A 585 -0.61 -16.05 11.85
N PHE A 586 0.49 -16.71 12.15
CA PHE A 586 1.52 -16.22 13.04
C PHE A 586 2.85 -16.21 12.31
N ASN A 587 3.58 -15.11 12.42
CA ASN A 587 4.91 -14.95 11.87
C ASN A 587 5.89 -14.61 13.00
N MET A 588 7.14 -14.94 12.82
CA MET A 588 8.20 -14.66 13.79
C MET A 588 9.44 -14.16 13.08
N SER A 589 10.09 -13.18 13.66
CA SER A 589 11.38 -12.67 13.22
C SER A 589 12.34 -12.58 14.39
N ALA A 590 13.63 -12.73 14.12
CA ALA A 590 14.69 -12.48 15.09
C ALA A 590 15.92 -11.97 14.37
N SER A 591 16.66 -11.05 15.00
CA SER A 591 17.95 -10.60 14.50
C SER A 591 18.98 -10.46 15.62
N TYR A 592 20.23 -10.59 15.23
CA TYR A 592 21.38 -10.41 16.08
C TYR A 592 22.40 -9.50 15.35
N ALA A 593 22.79 -8.41 16.00
CA ALA A 593 23.79 -7.47 15.50
C ALA A 593 25.14 -7.69 16.23
N PRO A 594 26.04 -8.55 15.73
CA PRO A 594 27.36 -8.77 16.36
C PRO A 594 28.16 -7.48 16.43
N THR A 595 28.02 -6.59 15.45
CA THR A 595 28.63 -5.26 15.39
C THR A 595 27.60 -4.22 14.99
N LYS A 596 27.92 -2.92 15.09
CA LYS A 596 27.07 -1.81 14.60
C LYS A 596 26.77 -1.91 13.10
N ASN A 597 27.64 -2.55 12.37
CA ASN A 597 27.63 -2.60 10.91
C ASN A 597 27.04 -3.89 10.34
N ILE A 598 26.87 -4.94 11.13
CA ILE A 598 26.42 -6.25 10.66
C ILE A 598 25.21 -6.68 11.48
N SER A 599 24.14 -7.05 10.79
CA SER A 599 22.95 -7.70 11.35
C SER A 599 22.68 -9.01 10.63
N ILE A 600 22.47 -10.08 11.37
CA ILE A 600 22.06 -11.39 10.86
C ILE A 600 20.62 -11.58 11.33
N TYR A 601 19.71 -11.98 10.44
CA TYR A 601 18.32 -12.16 10.79
C TYR A 601 17.73 -13.44 10.23
N ALA A 602 16.73 -13.96 10.92
CA ALA A 602 15.90 -15.07 10.49
C ALA A 602 14.44 -14.68 10.60
N LYS A 603 13.64 -15.12 9.64
CA LYS A 603 12.21 -14.90 9.58
C LYS A 603 11.48 -16.19 9.26
N ALA A 604 10.35 -16.42 9.92
CA ALA A 604 9.47 -17.55 9.67
C ALA A 604 8.04 -17.03 9.53
N ASN A 605 7.41 -17.27 8.38
CA ASN A 605 6.02 -16.92 8.15
C ASN A 605 5.14 -18.17 8.25
N ASN A 606 3.89 -17.98 8.69
CA ASN A 606 2.94 -19.07 8.90
C ASN A 606 3.55 -20.21 9.71
N ILE A 607 4.09 -19.90 10.90
CA ILE A 607 4.91 -20.82 11.71
C ILE A 607 4.21 -22.13 12.07
N PHE A 608 2.88 -22.12 12.11
CA PHE A 608 2.06 -23.31 12.39
C PHE A 608 1.67 -24.09 11.14
N ASP A 609 2.18 -23.72 9.97
CA ASP A 609 1.92 -24.38 8.68
C ASP A 609 0.41 -24.49 8.38
N LYS A 610 -0.36 -23.46 8.73
CA LYS A 610 -1.80 -23.45 8.51
C LYS A 610 -2.09 -23.41 7.01
N MET A 611 -2.89 -24.35 6.52
CA MET A 611 -3.50 -24.24 5.21
C MET A 611 -4.59 -23.17 5.27
N TYR A 612 -4.53 -22.18 4.37
CA TYR A 612 -5.52 -21.12 4.29
C TYR A 612 -5.61 -20.55 2.88
N SER A 613 -6.73 -19.89 2.61
CA SER A 613 -6.98 -19.14 1.39
C SER A 613 -7.50 -17.76 1.77
N GLU A 614 -6.98 -16.72 1.15
CA GLU A 614 -7.51 -15.35 1.33
C GLU A 614 -8.76 -15.12 0.48
N ARG A 615 -8.86 -15.81 -0.64
CA ARG A 615 -10.01 -15.76 -1.53
C ARG A 615 -10.45 -17.18 -1.91
N THR A 616 -11.69 -17.48 -1.62
CA THR A 616 -12.35 -18.68 -2.15
C THR A 616 -13.07 -18.29 -3.44
N HIS A 617 -12.73 -18.95 -4.51
CA HIS A 617 -13.43 -18.81 -5.78
C HIS A 617 -14.23 -20.09 -6.02
N VAL A 618 -15.53 -20.01 -5.83
CA VAL A 618 -16.43 -21.15 -6.06
C VAL A 618 -16.91 -21.11 -7.49
N ILE A 619 -16.14 -21.67 -8.42
CA ILE A 619 -16.66 -21.98 -9.75
C ILE A 619 -17.20 -23.42 -9.81
N TYR A 620 -16.57 -24.35 -9.08
CA TYR A 620 -16.94 -25.78 -9.09
C TYR A 620 -16.94 -26.33 -7.67
N ALA A 621 -18.08 -26.77 -7.19
CA ALA A 621 -18.25 -27.41 -5.88
C ALA A 621 -17.73 -28.86 -5.90
N SER A 622 -16.48 -29.10 -6.31
CA SER A 622 -15.91 -30.45 -6.40
C SER A 622 -15.25 -30.92 -5.11
N GLY A 623 -14.95 -30.00 -4.19
CA GLY A 623 -14.21 -30.28 -2.94
C GLY A 623 -12.75 -30.70 -3.18
N LYS A 624 -12.18 -30.43 -4.36
CA LYS A 624 -10.81 -30.78 -4.74
C LYS A 624 -9.92 -29.54 -4.72
N PRO A 625 -8.59 -29.71 -4.55
CA PRO A 625 -7.63 -28.64 -4.83
C PRO A 625 -7.89 -28.05 -6.22
N GLY A 626 -8.04 -26.71 -6.30
CA GLY A 626 -8.47 -26.01 -7.51
C GLY A 626 -9.79 -25.26 -7.34
N ASP A 627 -10.61 -25.64 -6.35
CA ASP A 627 -11.80 -24.86 -5.98
C ASP A 627 -11.44 -23.60 -5.16
N TRP A 628 -10.18 -23.47 -4.75
CA TRP A 628 -9.65 -22.32 -3.99
C TRP A 628 -8.20 -22.03 -4.36
N TYR A 629 -7.76 -20.81 -4.10
CA TYR A 629 -6.38 -20.40 -4.21
C TYR A 629 -5.68 -20.49 -2.85
N SER A 630 -4.77 -21.44 -2.69
CA SER A 630 -4.06 -21.63 -1.43
C SER A 630 -2.93 -20.61 -1.27
N MET A 631 -2.73 -20.16 -0.04
CA MET A 631 -1.60 -19.34 0.35
C MET A 631 -0.42 -20.21 0.77
N PRO A 632 0.83 -19.69 0.75
CA PRO A 632 2.01 -20.45 1.16
C PRO A 632 1.88 -21.02 2.57
N GLY A 633 2.31 -22.25 2.72
CA GLY A 633 2.56 -22.88 4.02
C GLY A 633 3.72 -22.20 4.74
N ARG A 634 4.34 -22.88 5.68
CA ARG A 634 5.45 -22.32 6.46
C ARG A 634 6.65 -21.97 5.57
N SER A 635 7.07 -20.72 5.64
CA SER A 635 8.27 -20.25 4.95
C SER A 635 9.33 -19.73 5.92
N PHE A 636 10.60 -19.87 5.53
CA PHE A 636 11.76 -19.43 6.27
C PHE A 636 12.66 -18.59 5.38
N VAL A 637 13.21 -17.53 5.93
CA VAL A 637 14.22 -16.69 5.30
C VAL A 637 15.35 -16.46 6.31
N LEU A 638 16.60 -16.59 5.87
CA LEU A 638 17.79 -16.19 6.60
C LEU A 638 18.50 -15.11 5.79
N GLY A 639 18.89 -14.04 6.44
CA GLY A 639 19.57 -12.91 5.78
C GLY A 639 20.66 -12.29 6.62
N MET A 640 21.45 -11.46 5.94
CA MET A 640 22.51 -10.65 6.53
C MET A 640 22.48 -9.26 5.89
N GLN A 641 22.48 -8.25 6.72
CA GLN A 641 22.63 -6.86 6.32
C GLN A 641 23.98 -6.31 6.81
N VAL A 642 24.66 -5.59 5.92
CA VAL A 642 25.93 -4.89 6.22
C VAL A 642 25.74 -3.41 5.93
N ASN A 643 26.08 -2.57 6.90
CA ASN A 643 26.02 -1.10 6.81
C ASN A 643 27.43 -0.52 6.80
N PHE A 644 27.67 0.55 6.03
CA PHE A 644 28.94 1.24 5.86
C PHE A 644 28.78 2.73 6.13
#